data_b59a2fc52037eb3e89ea543e0ce14065
#
_entry.id   b59a2fc52037eb3e89ea543e0ce14065
#
_cell.length_a   1.000
_cell.length_b   1.000
_cell.length_c   1.000
_cell.angle_alpha   90.00
_cell.angle_beta   90.00
_cell.angle_gamma   90.00
#
_symmetry.space_group_name_H-M   'P 1'
#
loop_
_entity.id
_entity.type
_entity.pdbx_description
1 polymer ?
#
loop_
_entity_poly.entity_id
_entity_poly.type
_entity_poly.pdbx_seq_one_letter_code
_entity_poly.pdbx_strand_id
1 'polypeptide(L)'
;MKIVKELPEIFDEFGEQRRKAFLEIKQYKEKGMPVVGMYCAYFPPELAIAAGAVPVALCSFSQETIPVAEHRMPKSMCPLVKSSYGFAVEDKCPLFHFTDLIIGETTCDGKKKMYEMMSEFKPVHIMELPNCPSERGYEFWRQEIVRMKEKLEDFFQVVITEEKLRQAVHLNNRIRMSLKNLCDVMKLDPAPVTGEDIQKMVLGSKYRFDFENTPEIVEQVRKQILDEYQKGKKLGERVRILVTGCPIGGDTLKVIRAIENNGGVVVATENCSGVRSLATMVEEDTEDIYGAIAKKYLSTGCSIMTPNDNRIDLLGEIIDEYHVDGVVEVILSGCHSTGAESYYIKKFVNEEKHLPYISIDTDYSTADMGQIVTRLTAFIEMIQTEKSDNTNQNVDIDYCYKIVLSEVNAGSDDQHIFQKIWDYVGIPVCSYDEKGKLSAGAQEVRMEVCKDKIERLRVDGSGKLVAGIPENIPRTNVEKILNILLKGQDMRRQLQRCGEKKNPDYLWLLSEDKELLKNICRHIREEATLAELGYDCEGERVFVYGLQGRDQRCKLIELCHTCVQRIDSRVLVGNGFQEMSFKEDNYKMQSQILQIAAHTKEKVILIENYYYELAMKCIAEESEGRVEYEKELDALKVGGKDLQDTLYWYLRMKRNISCTAAKLKIHRNTLIPRLEKINDILELDNLDGKECEKLLVSLEIKRMKNNKSSEKQ
;
A
#
# COMPACT_ATOMS: atom_id res chain seq x y z
N MET A 1 -6.74 5.66 25.39
CA MET A 1 -6.20 6.87 26.08
C MET A 1 -6.74 8.08 25.33
N LYS A 2 -7.48 9.00 25.97
CA LYS A 2 -7.95 10.21 25.27
C LYS A 2 -6.70 11.07 24.99
N ILE A 3 -6.44 11.34 23.73
CA ILE A 3 -5.27 12.11 23.27
C ILE A 3 -5.38 13.57 23.68
N VAL A 4 -6.62 14.10 23.73
CA VAL A 4 -6.95 15.41 24.28
C VAL A 4 -7.85 15.20 25.50
N LYS A 5 -7.41 15.65 26.69
CA LYS A 5 -8.11 15.37 27.96
C LYS A 5 -9.46 16.09 28.12
N GLU A 6 -9.69 17.15 27.37
CA GLU A 6 -10.91 17.96 27.47
C GLU A 6 -11.29 18.41 26.07
N LEU A 7 -12.09 17.57 25.38
CA LEU A 7 -12.80 18.02 24.19
C LEU A 7 -13.92 18.96 24.60
N PRO A 8 -14.27 19.96 23.76
CA PRO A 8 -15.47 20.76 23.99
C PRO A 8 -16.70 19.84 24.16
N GLU A 9 -17.58 20.14 25.14
CA GLU A 9 -18.79 19.33 25.37
C GLU A 9 -19.64 19.11 24.12
N ILE A 10 -19.58 20.05 23.18
CA ILE A 10 -20.24 19.95 21.88
C ILE A 10 -19.78 18.76 21.01
N PHE A 11 -18.56 18.23 21.19
CA PHE A 11 -18.12 17.01 20.51
C PHE A 11 -18.86 15.77 21.00
N ASP A 12 -19.15 15.71 22.31
CA ASP A 12 -19.95 14.63 22.87
C ASP A 12 -21.41 14.74 22.38
N GLU A 13 -21.92 15.96 22.19
CA GLU A 13 -23.25 16.22 21.63
C GLU A 13 -23.36 15.64 20.19
N PHE A 14 -22.41 15.86 19.32
CA PHE A 14 -22.42 15.26 17.98
C PHE A 14 -22.33 13.74 18.01
N GLY A 15 -21.59 13.15 18.95
CA GLY A 15 -21.54 11.69 19.16
C GLY A 15 -22.89 11.09 19.56
N GLU A 16 -23.71 11.83 20.33
CA GLU A 16 -25.03 11.41 20.74
C GLU A 16 -26.16 11.77 19.73
N GLN A 17 -25.84 12.54 18.71
CA GLN A 17 -26.85 13.09 17.77
C GLN A 17 -27.67 11.97 17.11
N ARG A 18 -27.09 10.80 16.85
CA ARG A 18 -27.84 9.66 16.30
C ARG A 18 -28.96 9.17 17.22
N ARG A 19 -28.82 9.28 18.54
CA ARG A 19 -29.89 8.97 19.52
C ARG A 19 -30.96 10.06 19.54
N LYS A 20 -30.52 11.30 19.51
CA LYS A 20 -31.46 12.47 19.46
C LYS A 20 -32.24 12.48 18.15
N ALA A 21 -31.61 12.13 17.03
CA ALA A 21 -32.22 12.03 15.70
C ALA A 21 -33.49 11.16 15.67
N PHE A 22 -33.53 10.08 16.45
CA PHE A 22 -34.75 9.25 16.57
C PHE A 22 -35.94 10.04 17.13
N LEU A 23 -35.73 10.80 18.19
CA LEU A 23 -36.80 11.60 18.81
C LEU A 23 -37.25 12.72 17.88
N GLU A 24 -36.33 13.36 17.19
CA GLU A 24 -36.63 14.42 16.23
C GLU A 24 -37.44 13.90 15.03
N ILE A 25 -37.03 12.79 14.42
CA ILE A 25 -37.78 12.17 13.31
C ILE A 25 -39.20 11.77 13.74
N LYS A 26 -39.33 11.18 14.92
CA LYS A 26 -40.66 10.87 15.46
C LYS A 26 -41.55 12.11 15.57
N GLN A 27 -41.01 13.20 16.09
CA GLN A 27 -41.73 14.48 16.19
C GLN A 27 -42.11 15.04 14.81
N TYR A 28 -41.23 14.95 13.82
CA TYR A 28 -41.54 15.36 12.44
C TYR A 28 -42.66 14.50 11.84
N LYS A 29 -42.64 13.19 12.06
CA LYS A 29 -43.71 12.30 11.60
C LYS A 29 -45.05 12.62 12.29
N GLU A 30 -45.05 12.91 13.58
CA GLU A 30 -46.25 13.33 14.34
C GLU A 30 -46.83 14.65 13.80
N LYS A 31 -45.97 15.52 13.23
CA LYS A 31 -46.38 16.76 12.54
C LYS A 31 -46.78 16.53 11.07
N GLY A 32 -46.80 15.30 10.59
CA GLY A 32 -47.17 14.96 9.23
C GLY A 32 -46.07 15.26 8.17
N MET A 33 -44.83 15.51 8.59
CA MET A 33 -43.71 15.75 7.63
C MET A 33 -43.29 14.46 6.96
N PRO A 34 -43.12 14.47 5.63
CA PRO A 34 -42.57 13.33 4.88
C PRO A 34 -41.10 13.08 5.23
N VAL A 35 -40.66 11.81 5.13
CA VAL A 35 -39.28 11.41 5.36
C VAL A 35 -38.75 10.61 4.12
N VAL A 36 -37.64 11.07 3.54
CA VAL A 36 -37.01 10.44 2.40
C VAL A 36 -35.71 9.79 2.82
N GLY A 37 -35.64 8.48 2.69
CA GLY A 37 -34.44 7.69 3.00
C GLY A 37 -33.46 7.62 1.84
N MET A 38 -32.17 7.83 2.09
CA MET A 38 -31.12 7.76 1.08
C MET A 38 -29.93 6.91 1.55
N TYR A 39 -29.28 6.20 0.60
CA TYR A 39 -28.16 5.31 0.88
C TYR A 39 -26.85 5.75 0.20
N CYS A 40 -26.89 6.69 -0.72
CA CYS A 40 -25.72 7.11 -1.46
C CYS A 40 -25.57 8.63 -1.53
N ALA A 41 -24.37 9.08 -1.84
CA ALA A 41 -24.04 10.48 -1.97
C ALA A 41 -24.46 11.09 -3.33
N TYR A 42 -25.05 10.30 -4.23
CA TYR A 42 -25.50 10.79 -5.54
C TYR A 42 -26.90 11.39 -5.52
N PHE A 43 -27.77 10.96 -4.62
CA PHE A 43 -29.09 11.59 -4.49
C PHE A 43 -28.96 13.03 -3.97
N PRO A 44 -29.53 14.03 -4.68
CA PRO A 44 -29.54 15.41 -4.21
C PRO A 44 -30.58 15.61 -3.10
N PRO A 45 -30.19 15.75 -1.81
CA PRO A 45 -31.14 15.98 -0.72
C PRO A 45 -31.91 17.30 -0.87
N GLU A 46 -31.43 18.22 -1.68
CA GLU A 46 -32.12 19.47 -2.06
C GLU A 46 -33.53 19.20 -2.62
N LEU A 47 -33.70 18.12 -3.37
CA LEU A 47 -35.03 17.76 -3.90
C LEU A 47 -35.99 17.36 -2.78
N ALA A 48 -35.54 16.59 -1.80
CA ALA A 48 -36.36 16.21 -0.66
C ALA A 48 -36.74 17.46 0.22
N ILE A 49 -35.76 18.32 0.48
CA ILE A 49 -35.95 19.57 1.25
C ILE A 49 -36.93 20.47 0.50
N ALA A 50 -36.80 20.65 -0.80
CA ALA A 50 -37.71 21.46 -1.62
C ALA A 50 -39.16 20.88 -1.66
N ALA A 51 -39.30 19.56 -1.50
CA ALA A 51 -40.58 18.88 -1.35
C ALA A 51 -41.19 19.05 0.07
N GLY A 52 -40.48 19.68 1.01
CA GLY A 52 -40.88 19.77 2.42
C GLY A 52 -40.64 18.45 3.18
N ALA A 53 -39.86 17.55 2.66
CA ALA A 53 -39.50 16.27 3.28
C ALA A 53 -38.14 16.34 3.99
N VAL A 54 -37.97 15.48 5.00
CA VAL A 54 -36.70 15.34 5.73
C VAL A 54 -35.85 14.25 5.09
N PRO A 55 -34.70 14.57 4.45
CA PRO A 55 -33.76 13.56 3.96
C PRO A 55 -33.01 12.92 5.13
N VAL A 56 -32.96 11.57 5.16
CA VAL A 56 -32.28 10.80 6.19
C VAL A 56 -31.30 9.81 5.58
N ALA A 57 -30.06 9.77 6.11
CA ALA A 57 -29.06 8.81 5.71
C ALA A 57 -29.31 7.45 6.37
N LEU A 58 -29.45 6.38 5.58
CA LEU A 58 -29.78 5.03 6.02
C LEU A 58 -28.61 4.05 6.02
N CYS A 59 -27.42 4.44 5.56
CA CYS A 59 -26.23 3.58 5.60
C CYS A 59 -25.90 3.16 7.04
N SER A 60 -25.72 1.85 7.24
CA SER A 60 -25.36 1.29 8.53
C SER A 60 -23.92 0.77 8.50
N PHE A 61 -23.19 0.97 9.61
CA PHE A 61 -21.78 0.66 9.77
C PHE A 61 -21.57 -0.26 10.98
N SER A 62 -22.35 -1.35 11.08
CA SER A 62 -22.32 -2.24 12.23
C SER A 62 -22.35 -3.70 11.84
N GLN A 63 -21.60 -4.52 12.58
CA GLN A 63 -21.60 -5.96 12.46
C GLN A 63 -22.92 -6.60 12.93
N GLU A 64 -23.70 -5.93 13.75
CA GLU A 64 -24.86 -6.47 14.49
C GLU A 64 -25.86 -7.23 13.62
N THR A 65 -26.25 -6.66 12.46
CA THR A 65 -27.32 -7.19 11.62
C THR A 65 -26.82 -7.97 10.40
N ILE A 66 -25.51 -8.09 10.20
CA ILE A 66 -24.92 -8.83 9.08
C ILE A 66 -25.38 -10.30 9.07
N PRO A 67 -25.41 -11.04 10.21
CA PRO A 67 -25.86 -12.43 10.19
C PRO A 67 -27.28 -12.62 9.63
N VAL A 68 -28.17 -11.69 9.89
CA VAL A 68 -29.55 -11.76 9.36
C VAL A 68 -29.56 -11.52 7.84
N ALA A 69 -28.77 -10.56 7.36
CA ALA A 69 -28.65 -10.30 5.93
C ALA A 69 -28.09 -11.53 5.18
N GLU A 70 -27.18 -12.29 5.78
CA GLU A 70 -26.57 -13.49 5.19
C GLU A 70 -27.53 -14.67 4.98
N HIS A 71 -28.75 -14.62 5.51
CA HIS A 71 -29.79 -15.57 5.16
C HIS A 71 -30.31 -15.40 3.72
N ARG A 72 -30.17 -14.20 3.15
CA ARG A 72 -30.61 -13.86 1.79
C ARG A 72 -29.50 -13.40 0.87
N MET A 73 -28.38 -12.93 1.42
CA MET A 73 -27.23 -12.41 0.68
C MET A 73 -26.00 -13.31 0.84
N PRO A 74 -25.15 -13.46 -0.20
CA PRO A 74 -23.88 -14.18 -0.08
C PRO A 74 -22.98 -13.59 0.99
N LYS A 75 -22.23 -14.42 1.71
CA LYS A 75 -21.22 -13.98 2.70
C LYS A 75 -20.16 -13.06 2.11
N SER A 76 -19.81 -13.26 0.82
CA SER A 76 -18.87 -12.42 0.07
C SER A 76 -19.39 -11.03 -0.30
N MET A 77 -20.67 -10.74 -0.02
CA MET A 77 -21.24 -9.41 -0.25
C MET A 77 -20.61 -8.38 0.70
N CYS A 78 -20.44 -7.14 0.18
CA CYS A 78 -19.91 -6.01 0.93
C CYS A 78 -20.61 -5.82 2.29
N PRO A 79 -19.85 -5.64 3.41
CA PRO A 79 -20.42 -5.46 4.75
C PRO A 79 -21.39 -4.27 4.85
N LEU A 80 -21.12 -3.17 4.12
CA LEU A 80 -22.02 -2.01 4.10
C LEU A 80 -23.41 -2.36 3.56
N VAL A 81 -23.44 -3.17 2.50
CA VAL A 81 -24.72 -3.64 1.90
C VAL A 81 -25.43 -4.57 2.87
N LYS A 82 -24.72 -5.57 3.42
CA LYS A 82 -25.31 -6.54 4.36
C LYS A 82 -25.82 -5.86 5.62
N SER A 83 -25.02 -4.99 6.23
CA SER A 83 -25.43 -4.24 7.43
C SER A 83 -26.68 -3.39 7.17
N SER A 84 -26.69 -2.60 6.10
CA SER A 84 -27.81 -1.74 5.75
C SER A 84 -29.10 -2.55 5.49
N TYR A 85 -28.99 -3.67 4.78
CA TYR A 85 -30.12 -4.58 4.53
C TYR A 85 -30.61 -5.25 5.81
N GLY A 86 -29.68 -5.74 6.65
CA GLY A 86 -30.01 -6.39 7.90
C GLY A 86 -30.78 -5.48 8.87
N PHE A 87 -30.38 -4.20 8.98
CA PHE A 87 -31.09 -3.20 9.77
C PHE A 87 -32.52 -2.93 9.23
N ALA A 88 -32.71 -2.99 7.93
CA ALA A 88 -34.02 -2.86 7.31
C ALA A 88 -34.91 -4.07 7.59
N VAL A 89 -34.38 -5.30 7.46
CA VAL A 89 -35.11 -6.55 7.72
C VAL A 89 -35.57 -6.68 9.18
N GLU A 90 -34.71 -6.30 10.11
CA GLU A 90 -35.00 -6.39 11.55
C GLU A 90 -35.76 -5.16 12.09
N ASP A 91 -36.02 -4.16 11.22
CA ASP A 91 -36.62 -2.86 11.61
C ASP A 91 -35.91 -2.18 12.82
N LYS A 92 -34.58 -2.41 12.93
CA LYS A 92 -33.77 -1.90 14.03
C LYS A 92 -33.27 -0.47 13.79
N CYS A 93 -33.38 0.05 12.55
CA CYS A 93 -33.00 1.43 12.25
C CYS A 93 -34.22 2.35 12.43
N PRO A 94 -34.23 3.22 13.43
CA PRO A 94 -35.35 4.14 13.64
C PRO A 94 -35.63 5.05 12.45
N LEU A 95 -34.56 5.46 11.74
CA LEU A 95 -34.68 6.31 10.55
C LEU A 95 -35.33 5.54 9.40
N PHE A 96 -34.94 4.26 9.20
CA PHE A 96 -35.59 3.40 8.22
C PHE A 96 -37.07 3.17 8.55
N HIS A 97 -37.39 2.94 9.85
CA HIS A 97 -38.76 2.74 10.33
C HIS A 97 -39.70 3.89 9.90
N PHE A 98 -39.24 5.14 10.07
CA PHE A 98 -40.06 6.33 9.76
C PHE A 98 -39.97 6.81 8.31
N THR A 99 -39.12 6.20 7.47
CA THR A 99 -38.98 6.55 6.06
C THR A 99 -40.26 6.21 5.27
N ASP A 100 -40.76 7.15 4.47
CA ASP A 100 -41.92 6.97 3.58
C ASP A 100 -41.50 6.46 2.20
N LEU A 101 -40.41 6.98 1.67
CA LEU A 101 -39.86 6.63 0.37
C LEU A 101 -38.33 6.47 0.45
N ILE A 102 -37.83 5.37 -0.06
CA ILE A 102 -36.38 5.13 -0.18
C ILE A 102 -35.95 5.50 -1.61
N ILE A 103 -34.86 6.27 -1.70
CA ILE A 103 -34.20 6.56 -2.99
C ILE A 103 -32.92 5.74 -3.06
N GLY A 104 -32.78 5.01 -4.14
CA GLY A 104 -31.60 4.24 -4.49
C GLY A 104 -31.07 4.65 -5.86
N GLU A 105 -29.79 4.54 -6.07
CA GLU A 105 -29.14 4.82 -7.35
C GLU A 105 -28.46 3.57 -7.90
N THR A 106 -28.42 3.43 -9.22
CA THR A 106 -27.76 2.29 -9.88
C THR A 106 -26.24 2.36 -9.77
N THR A 107 -25.73 2.34 -8.53
CA THR A 107 -24.31 2.35 -8.23
C THR A 107 -23.68 0.96 -8.42
N CYS A 108 -23.24 0.27 -7.37
CA CYS A 108 -22.70 -1.07 -7.47
C CYS A 108 -23.80 -2.15 -7.50
N ASP A 109 -23.46 -3.34 -7.99
CA ASP A 109 -24.41 -4.45 -8.14
C ASP A 109 -25.06 -4.88 -6.82
N GLY A 110 -24.28 -4.87 -5.73
CA GLY A 110 -24.79 -5.18 -4.40
C GLY A 110 -25.88 -4.23 -3.95
N LYS A 111 -25.69 -2.92 -4.14
CA LYS A 111 -26.70 -1.92 -3.77
C LYS A 111 -27.95 -2.02 -4.64
N LYS A 112 -27.81 -2.17 -5.95
CA LYS A 112 -28.96 -2.36 -6.86
C LYS A 112 -29.85 -3.50 -6.38
N LYS A 113 -29.26 -4.65 -6.06
CA LYS A 113 -30.03 -5.80 -5.56
C LYS A 113 -30.56 -5.60 -4.14
N MET A 114 -29.83 -4.89 -3.28
CA MET A 114 -30.35 -4.50 -1.98
C MET A 114 -31.63 -3.67 -2.08
N TYR A 115 -31.68 -2.68 -2.96
CA TYR A 115 -32.86 -1.85 -3.16
C TYR A 115 -34.06 -2.64 -3.68
N GLU A 116 -33.83 -3.56 -4.63
CA GLU A 116 -34.86 -4.48 -5.12
C GLU A 116 -35.45 -5.30 -3.98
N MET A 117 -34.61 -5.86 -3.10
CA MET A 117 -35.05 -6.63 -1.93
C MET A 117 -35.73 -5.74 -0.88
N MET A 118 -35.32 -4.48 -0.71
CA MET A 118 -35.96 -3.53 0.22
C MET A 118 -37.34 -3.09 -0.23
N SER A 119 -37.64 -3.18 -1.54
CA SER A 119 -38.99 -2.90 -2.04
C SER A 119 -40.07 -3.83 -1.51
N GLU A 120 -39.67 -4.98 -0.93
CA GLU A 120 -40.58 -5.86 -0.20
C GLU A 120 -41.12 -5.24 1.12
N PHE A 121 -40.41 -4.25 1.67
CA PHE A 121 -40.73 -3.67 3.00
C PHE A 121 -41.24 -2.23 2.90
N LYS A 122 -40.70 -1.46 1.97
CA LYS A 122 -40.97 -0.01 1.82
C LYS A 122 -41.04 0.39 0.34
N PRO A 123 -41.74 1.47 0.00
CA PRO A 123 -41.63 2.06 -1.33
C PRO A 123 -40.20 2.44 -1.64
N VAL A 124 -39.67 1.98 -2.78
CA VAL A 124 -38.32 2.30 -3.27
C VAL A 124 -38.42 2.89 -4.68
N HIS A 125 -37.73 3.98 -4.92
CA HIS A 125 -37.53 4.53 -6.26
C HIS A 125 -36.06 4.45 -6.64
N ILE A 126 -35.76 3.99 -7.86
CA ILE A 126 -34.42 3.85 -8.38
C ILE A 126 -34.13 4.93 -9.40
N MET A 127 -33.08 5.72 -9.15
CA MET A 127 -32.51 6.65 -10.13
C MET A 127 -31.42 5.94 -10.93
N GLU A 128 -31.47 6.08 -12.24
CA GLU A 128 -30.46 5.50 -13.14
C GLU A 128 -29.23 6.42 -13.18
N LEU A 129 -28.12 5.97 -12.57
CA LEU A 129 -26.87 6.74 -12.49
C LEU A 129 -25.96 6.38 -13.69
N PRO A 130 -25.54 7.38 -14.51
CA PRO A 130 -24.53 7.13 -15.53
C PRO A 130 -23.17 6.84 -14.90
N ASN A 131 -22.45 5.85 -15.45
CA ASN A 131 -21.15 5.43 -14.92
C ASN A 131 -19.96 6.24 -15.47
N CYS A 132 -20.23 7.24 -16.31
CA CYS A 132 -19.21 8.07 -16.94
C CYS A 132 -19.55 9.56 -16.76
N PRO A 133 -18.66 10.38 -16.15
CA PRO A 133 -18.85 11.81 -16.01
C PRO A 133 -18.52 12.53 -17.34
N SER A 134 -19.27 12.26 -18.40
CA SER A 134 -19.19 12.89 -19.72
C SER A 134 -20.32 13.88 -19.93
N GLU A 135 -20.25 14.74 -20.95
CA GLU A 135 -21.33 15.65 -21.29
C GLU A 135 -22.68 14.92 -21.43
N ARG A 136 -22.68 13.76 -22.10
CA ARG A 136 -23.86 12.91 -22.22
C ARG A 136 -24.32 12.35 -20.86
N GLY A 137 -23.38 12.01 -20.00
CA GLY A 137 -23.65 11.54 -18.62
C GLY A 137 -24.29 12.64 -17.80
N TYR A 138 -23.79 13.87 -17.88
CA TYR A 138 -24.35 15.02 -17.18
C TYR A 138 -25.77 15.34 -17.64
N GLU A 139 -26.06 15.32 -18.93
CA GLU A 139 -27.40 15.56 -19.48
C GLU A 139 -28.36 14.43 -19.05
N PHE A 140 -27.92 13.19 -19.13
CA PHE A 140 -28.73 12.05 -18.66
C PHE A 140 -29.06 12.20 -17.15
N TRP A 141 -28.07 12.54 -16.32
CA TRP A 141 -28.27 12.73 -14.88
C TRP A 141 -29.17 13.93 -14.57
N ARG A 142 -29.05 14.99 -15.34
CA ARG A 142 -29.98 16.14 -15.28
C ARG A 142 -31.43 15.71 -15.50
N GLN A 143 -31.68 14.89 -16.49
CA GLN A 143 -33.02 14.37 -16.78
C GLN A 143 -33.53 13.46 -15.64
N GLU A 144 -32.66 12.62 -15.07
CA GLU A 144 -33.02 11.79 -13.91
C GLU A 144 -33.36 12.63 -12.68
N ILE A 145 -32.68 13.74 -12.45
CA ILE A 145 -33.00 14.70 -11.37
C ILE A 145 -34.39 15.32 -11.59
N VAL A 146 -34.73 15.70 -12.80
CA VAL A 146 -36.06 16.22 -13.14
C VAL A 146 -37.13 15.14 -12.93
N ARG A 147 -36.91 13.91 -13.39
CA ARG A 147 -37.81 12.76 -13.15
C ARG A 147 -37.99 12.46 -11.66
N MET A 148 -36.91 12.58 -10.89
CA MET A 148 -36.97 12.40 -9.44
C MET A 148 -37.80 13.50 -8.77
N LYS A 149 -37.67 14.77 -9.20
CA LYS A 149 -38.49 15.86 -8.77
C LYS A 149 -40.00 15.55 -9.01
N GLU A 150 -40.35 15.16 -10.24
CA GLU A 150 -41.72 14.80 -10.61
C GLU A 150 -42.23 13.62 -9.78
N LYS A 151 -41.38 12.64 -9.50
CA LYS A 151 -41.69 11.49 -8.64
C LYS A 151 -41.99 11.90 -7.20
N LEU A 152 -41.24 12.86 -6.63
CA LEU A 152 -41.49 13.38 -5.30
C LEU A 152 -42.79 14.19 -5.24
N GLU A 153 -43.06 14.99 -6.28
CA GLU A 153 -44.31 15.77 -6.40
C GLU A 153 -45.54 14.83 -6.43
N ASP A 154 -45.47 13.78 -7.26
CA ASP A 154 -46.53 12.78 -7.37
C ASP A 154 -46.69 11.98 -6.06
N PHE A 155 -45.61 11.50 -5.47
CA PHE A 155 -45.66 10.66 -4.27
C PHE A 155 -46.18 11.40 -3.04
N PHE A 156 -45.73 12.65 -2.83
CA PHE A 156 -46.10 13.45 -1.65
C PHE A 156 -47.25 14.44 -1.92
N GLN A 157 -47.75 14.51 -3.15
CA GLN A 157 -48.81 15.45 -3.57
C GLN A 157 -48.43 16.90 -3.27
N VAL A 158 -47.22 17.30 -3.63
CA VAL A 158 -46.64 18.63 -3.42
C VAL A 158 -46.17 19.22 -4.73
N VAL A 159 -45.88 20.54 -4.75
CA VAL A 159 -45.24 21.21 -5.89
C VAL A 159 -43.85 21.70 -5.47
N ILE A 160 -42.85 21.26 -6.20
CA ILE A 160 -41.45 21.71 -6.06
C ILE A 160 -41.20 22.82 -7.07
N THR A 161 -41.36 24.07 -6.62
CA THR A 161 -41.04 25.21 -7.47
C THR A 161 -39.50 25.40 -7.59
N GLU A 162 -39.06 26.05 -8.64
CA GLU A 162 -37.63 26.37 -8.81
C GLU A 162 -37.13 27.26 -7.65
N GLU A 163 -37.93 28.16 -7.17
CA GLU A 163 -37.63 29.00 -5.99
C GLU A 163 -37.33 28.14 -4.75
N LYS A 164 -38.16 27.16 -4.41
CA LYS A 164 -37.94 26.24 -3.31
C LYS A 164 -36.67 25.42 -3.49
N LEU A 165 -36.40 25.00 -4.74
CA LEU A 165 -35.19 24.21 -5.04
C LEU A 165 -33.93 25.06 -4.86
N ARG A 166 -33.93 26.33 -5.31
CA ARG A 166 -32.82 27.26 -5.10
C ARG A 166 -32.57 27.56 -3.62
N GLN A 167 -33.64 27.71 -2.83
CA GLN A 167 -33.55 27.89 -1.37
C GLN A 167 -32.91 26.62 -0.74
N ALA A 168 -33.32 25.43 -1.14
CA ALA A 168 -32.74 24.18 -0.66
C ALA A 168 -31.26 24.00 -1.08
N VAL A 169 -30.89 24.42 -2.30
CA VAL A 169 -29.51 24.45 -2.76
C VAL A 169 -28.68 25.40 -1.90
N HIS A 170 -29.14 26.61 -1.69
CA HIS A 170 -28.46 27.61 -0.85
C HIS A 170 -28.21 27.07 0.57
N LEU A 171 -29.25 26.50 1.19
CA LEU A 171 -29.15 25.91 2.52
C LEU A 171 -28.11 24.76 2.58
N ASN A 172 -28.17 23.83 1.62
CA ASN A 172 -27.24 22.72 1.59
C ASN A 172 -25.80 23.16 1.29
N ASN A 173 -25.59 24.17 0.46
CA ASN A 173 -24.27 24.74 0.22
C ASN A 173 -23.71 25.40 1.49
N ARG A 174 -24.53 26.10 2.29
CA ARG A 174 -24.12 26.64 3.60
C ARG A 174 -23.67 25.51 4.55
N ILE A 175 -24.44 24.42 4.63
CA ILE A 175 -24.10 23.24 5.44
C ILE A 175 -22.78 22.63 4.97
N ARG A 176 -22.61 22.36 3.64
CA ARG A 176 -21.37 21.80 3.09
C ARG A 176 -20.17 22.68 3.36
N MET A 177 -20.32 24.00 3.15
CA MET A 177 -19.25 24.96 3.39
C MET A 177 -18.82 24.99 4.85
N SER A 178 -19.76 25.02 5.79
CA SER A 178 -19.45 25.01 7.22
C SER A 178 -18.71 23.72 7.63
N LEU A 179 -19.13 22.56 7.11
CA LEU A 179 -18.46 21.27 7.36
C LEU A 179 -17.09 21.19 6.69
N LYS A 180 -16.94 21.72 5.46
CA LYS A 180 -15.64 21.81 4.79
C LYS A 180 -14.69 22.68 5.60
N ASN A 181 -15.11 23.87 6.01
CA ASN A 181 -14.33 24.77 6.85
C ASN A 181 -13.93 24.13 8.19
N LEU A 182 -14.79 23.29 8.75
CA LEU A 182 -14.47 22.51 9.94
C LEU A 182 -13.39 21.46 9.65
N CYS A 183 -13.48 20.71 8.54
CA CYS A 183 -12.44 19.79 8.14
C CYS A 183 -11.10 20.50 7.89
N ASP A 184 -11.14 21.71 7.31
CA ASP A 184 -9.97 22.51 6.96
C ASP A 184 -9.14 22.95 8.20
N VAL A 185 -9.67 22.87 9.43
CA VAL A 185 -8.85 23.10 10.63
C VAL A 185 -7.71 22.09 10.76
N MET A 186 -7.87 20.90 10.15
CA MET A 186 -6.85 19.85 10.14
C MET A 186 -5.67 20.13 9.19
N LYS A 187 -5.72 21.21 8.41
CA LYS A 187 -4.56 21.72 7.65
C LYS A 187 -3.51 22.35 8.56
N LEU A 188 -3.90 22.74 9.78
CA LEU A 188 -2.94 23.24 10.78
C LEU A 188 -1.97 22.15 11.21
N ASP A 189 -0.71 22.52 11.46
CA ASP A 189 0.36 21.62 11.91
C ASP A 189 1.05 22.22 13.15
N PRO A 190 1.11 21.52 14.29
CA PRO A 190 0.42 20.25 14.58
C PRO A 190 -1.09 20.34 14.53
N ALA A 191 -1.78 19.20 14.25
CA ALA A 191 -3.23 19.17 14.15
C ALA A 191 -3.91 19.61 15.46
N PRO A 192 -5.03 20.37 15.39
CA PRO A 192 -5.70 20.90 16.59
C PRO A 192 -6.47 19.83 17.38
N VAL A 193 -7.05 18.84 16.69
CA VAL A 193 -7.90 17.79 17.26
C VAL A 193 -7.63 16.45 16.56
N THR A 194 -8.25 15.36 17.03
CA THR A 194 -8.13 14.06 16.38
C THR A 194 -8.99 13.97 15.12
N GLY A 195 -8.55 13.16 14.15
CA GLY A 195 -9.37 12.86 12.97
C GLY A 195 -10.62 12.07 13.32
N GLU A 196 -10.59 11.25 14.39
CA GLU A 196 -11.79 10.57 14.90
C GLU A 196 -12.86 11.59 15.31
N ASP A 197 -12.48 12.69 15.98
CA ASP A 197 -13.45 13.70 16.43
C ASP A 197 -14.04 14.48 15.25
N ILE A 198 -13.20 14.87 14.27
CA ILE A 198 -13.71 15.49 13.03
C ILE A 198 -14.67 14.54 12.30
N GLN A 199 -14.30 13.26 12.16
CA GLN A 199 -15.15 12.27 11.50
C GLN A 199 -16.49 12.08 12.22
N LYS A 200 -16.48 12.05 13.56
CA LYS A 200 -17.73 12.00 14.37
C LYS A 200 -18.61 13.22 14.15
N MET A 201 -18.02 14.41 14.03
CA MET A 201 -18.78 15.63 13.76
C MET A 201 -19.41 15.65 12.38
N VAL A 202 -18.63 15.30 11.34
CA VAL A 202 -19.13 15.20 9.96
C VAL A 202 -20.24 14.16 9.84
N LEU A 203 -20.09 13.01 10.50
CA LEU A 203 -21.15 11.99 10.53
C LEU A 203 -22.36 12.43 11.36
N GLY A 204 -22.13 13.01 12.53
CA GLY A 204 -23.18 13.49 13.43
C GLY A 204 -24.05 14.56 12.79
N SER A 205 -23.45 15.45 11.97
CA SER A 205 -24.21 16.49 11.26
C SER A 205 -25.26 15.92 10.31
N LYS A 206 -25.05 14.71 9.75
CA LYS A 206 -26.03 14.03 8.88
C LYS A 206 -27.28 13.54 9.62
N TYR A 207 -27.24 13.56 10.94
CA TYR A 207 -28.37 13.20 11.82
C TYR A 207 -28.97 14.41 12.54
N ARG A 208 -28.58 15.62 12.15
CA ARG A 208 -29.23 16.87 12.58
C ARG A 208 -30.23 17.28 11.51
N PHE A 209 -31.47 17.42 11.90
CA PHE A 209 -32.57 17.80 10.99
C PHE A 209 -32.96 19.25 11.12
N ASP A 210 -32.37 19.98 12.03
CA ASP A 210 -32.42 21.45 12.11
C ASP A 210 -31.39 22.03 11.11
N PHE A 211 -31.72 21.92 9.81
CA PHE A 211 -30.85 22.29 8.71
C PHE A 211 -30.47 23.77 8.73
N GLU A 212 -31.40 24.65 9.13
CA GLU A 212 -31.17 26.12 9.15
C GLU A 212 -30.10 26.53 10.15
N ASN A 213 -30.06 25.93 11.34
CA ASN A 213 -29.12 26.28 12.40
C ASN A 213 -27.82 25.44 12.36
N THR A 214 -27.76 24.37 11.56
CA THR A 214 -26.60 23.49 11.47
C THR A 214 -25.32 24.25 11.09
N PRO A 215 -25.31 25.15 10.08
CA PRO A 215 -24.09 25.88 9.69
C PRO A 215 -23.51 26.72 10.83
N GLU A 216 -24.35 27.41 11.59
CA GLU A 216 -23.97 28.28 12.71
C GLU A 216 -23.37 27.46 13.87
N ILE A 217 -23.94 26.29 14.17
CA ILE A 217 -23.45 25.41 15.22
C ILE A 217 -22.08 24.84 14.83
N VAL A 218 -21.91 24.37 13.58
CA VAL A 218 -20.65 23.88 13.08
C VAL A 218 -19.58 24.97 13.10
N GLU A 219 -19.93 26.20 12.72
CA GLU A 219 -18.98 27.32 12.73
C GLU A 219 -18.60 27.75 14.16
N GLN A 220 -19.49 27.65 15.14
CA GLN A 220 -19.16 27.87 16.56
C GLN A 220 -18.12 26.86 17.04
N VAL A 221 -18.28 25.57 16.69
CA VAL A 221 -17.30 24.54 17.02
C VAL A 221 -15.95 24.83 16.37
N ARG A 222 -15.96 25.19 15.07
CA ARG A 222 -14.73 25.56 14.36
C ARG A 222 -14.00 26.70 15.06
N LYS A 223 -14.71 27.77 15.42
CA LYS A 223 -14.14 28.90 16.15
C LYS A 223 -13.55 28.49 17.49
N GLN A 224 -14.27 27.67 18.25
CA GLN A 224 -13.78 27.16 19.53
C GLN A 224 -12.48 26.35 19.37
N ILE A 225 -12.39 25.48 18.35
CA ILE A 225 -11.16 24.73 18.06
C ILE A 225 -10.00 25.68 17.77
N LEU A 226 -10.22 26.71 16.94
CA LEU A 226 -9.18 27.68 16.58
C LEU A 226 -8.75 28.53 17.77
N ASP A 227 -9.68 28.96 18.61
CA ASP A 227 -9.39 29.73 19.84
C ASP A 227 -8.56 28.89 20.84
N GLU A 228 -8.89 27.62 20.97
CA GLU A 228 -8.16 26.68 21.82
C GLU A 228 -6.74 26.40 21.25
N TYR A 229 -6.65 26.25 19.92
CA TYR A 229 -5.37 26.09 19.25
C TYR A 229 -4.44 27.30 19.48
N GLN A 230 -4.97 28.51 19.40
CA GLN A 230 -4.20 29.75 19.70
C GLN A 230 -3.72 29.80 21.15
N LYS A 231 -4.45 29.20 22.08
CA LYS A 231 -4.06 29.05 23.50
C LYS A 231 -3.06 27.92 23.73
N GLY A 232 -2.59 27.26 22.66
CA GLY A 232 -1.62 26.17 22.71
C GLY A 232 -2.22 24.78 22.92
N LYS A 233 -3.53 24.61 22.91
CA LYS A 233 -4.19 23.29 22.93
C LYS A 233 -4.15 22.67 21.53
N LYS A 234 -3.22 21.80 21.28
CA LYS A 234 -3.00 21.10 20.02
C LYS A 234 -2.40 19.72 20.29
N LEU A 235 -2.47 18.85 19.32
CA LEU A 235 -1.79 17.57 19.36
C LEU A 235 -0.26 17.80 19.31
N GLY A 236 0.54 16.83 19.78
CA GLY A 236 1.97 16.81 19.50
C GLY A 236 2.25 16.53 18.03
N GLU A 237 3.50 16.57 17.61
CA GLU A 237 3.93 16.15 16.28
C GLU A 237 3.52 14.71 16.02
N ARG A 238 2.90 14.44 14.87
CA ARG A 238 2.38 13.15 14.46
C ARG A 238 2.49 12.97 12.96
N VAL A 239 2.54 11.71 12.53
CA VAL A 239 2.45 11.39 11.10
C VAL A 239 1.05 11.75 10.59
N ARG A 240 0.99 12.56 9.55
CA ARG A 240 -0.26 13.09 8.97
C ARG A 240 -0.80 12.13 7.92
N ILE A 241 -1.88 11.44 8.24
CA ILE A 241 -2.45 10.37 7.41
C ILE A 241 -3.73 10.82 6.73
N LEU A 242 -3.78 10.61 5.42
CA LEU A 242 -5.03 10.64 4.65
C LEU A 242 -5.65 9.25 4.61
N VAL A 243 -6.92 9.14 5.00
CA VAL A 243 -7.68 7.89 4.86
C VAL A 243 -8.62 8.01 3.66
N THR A 244 -8.46 7.13 2.67
CA THR A 244 -9.30 7.09 1.44
C THR A 244 -10.04 5.75 1.32
N GLY A 245 -10.88 5.58 0.31
CA GLY A 245 -11.54 4.33 -0.05
C GLY A 245 -13.02 4.25 0.33
N CYS A 246 -13.39 3.17 1.01
CA CYS A 246 -14.76 2.94 1.45
C CYS A 246 -15.19 3.90 2.56
N PRO A 247 -16.51 4.15 2.72
CA PRO A 247 -17.02 5.02 3.79
C PRO A 247 -16.64 4.52 5.18
N ILE A 248 -16.24 5.44 6.06
CA ILE A 248 -15.86 5.15 7.44
C ILE A 248 -16.93 5.70 8.40
N GLY A 249 -17.37 4.84 9.31
CA GLY A 249 -18.31 5.16 10.37
C GLY A 249 -18.56 3.94 11.26
N GLY A 250 -19.16 4.10 12.44
CA GLY A 250 -19.46 3.00 13.35
C GLY A 250 -18.24 2.08 13.59
N ASP A 251 -18.40 0.80 13.28
CA ASP A 251 -17.35 -0.22 13.54
C ASP A 251 -16.07 -0.02 12.71
N THR A 252 -16.12 0.70 11.58
CA THR A 252 -14.91 0.99 10.80
C THR A 252 -14.07 2.15 11.34
N LEU A 253 -14.55 2.89 12.36
CA LEU A 253 -13.72 3.85 13.10
C LEU A 253 -12.52 3.18 13.77
N LYS A 254 -12.52 1.85 13.89
CA LYS A 254 -11.37 1.07 14.38
C LYS A 254 -10.07 1.37 13.61
N VAL A 255 -10.16 1.67 12.31
CA VAL A 255 -8.98 1.99 11.49
C VAL A 255 -8.41 3.36 11.88
N ILE A 256 -9.25 4.39 12.03
CA ILE A 256 -8.80 5.72 12.48
C ILE A 256 -8.17 5.60 13.88
N ARG A 257 -8.82 4.87 14.81
CA ARG A 257 -8.29 4.65 16.16
C ARG A 257 -6.95 3.92 16.13
N ALA A 258 -6.78 2.92 15.27
CA ALA A 258 -5.51 2.22 15.13
C ALA A 258 -4.40 3.14 14.63
N ILE A 259 -4.66 4.05 13.69
CA ILE A 259 -3.72 5.07 13.25
C ILE A 259 -3.36 6.01 14.41
N GLU A 260 -4.35 6.57 15.09
CA GLU A 260 -4.15 7.64 16.08
C GLU A 260 -3.56 7.16 17.40
N ASN A 261 -3.82 5.90 17.78
CA ASN A 261 -3.21 5.27 18.95
C ASN A 261 -1.74 4.89 18.74
N ASN A 262 -1.27 4.82 17.48
CA ASN A 262 0.10 4.41 17.14
C ASN A 262 0.95 5.55 16.55
N GLY A 263 0.66 6.81 16.89
CA GLY A 263 1.52 7.95 16.55
C GLY A 263 1.14 8.70 15.27
N GLY A 264 0.10 8.26 14.55
CA GLY A 264 -0.48 9.02 13.44
C GLY A 264 -1.55 10.01 13.90
N VAL A 265 -1.99 10.87 12.98
CA VAL A 265 -3.21 11.68 13.06
C VAL A 265 -3.90 11.65 11.70
N VAL A 266 -5.19 11.34 11.67
CA VAL A 266 -5.96 11.36 10.43
C VAL A 266 -6.37 12.80 10.13
N VAL A 267 -5.72 13.41 9.14
CA VAL A 267 -5.94 14.82 8.79
C VAL A 267 -7.09 15.01 7.80
N ALA A 268 -7.40 14.01 7.01
CA ALA A 268 -8.54 14.03 6.10
C ALA A 268 -9.08 12.61 5.83
N THR A 269 -10.37 12.53 5.48
CA THR A 269 -11.02 11.30 5.01
C THR A 269 -11.61 11.54 3.63
N GLU A 270 -11.00 10.96 2.59
CA GLU A 270 -11.46 11.05 1.20
C GLU A 270 -12.41 9.89 0.89
N ASN A 271 -13.66 10.02 1.27
CA ASN A 271 -14.74 9.06 0.99
C ASN A 271 -16.10 9.74 1.10
N CYS A 272 -17.22 9.03 0.82
CA CYS A 272 -18.57 9.61 0.88
C CYS A 272 -19.04 9.99 2.29
N SER A 273 -18.36 9.55 3.35
CA SER A 273 -18.64 10.01 4.72
C SER A 273 -17.73 11.15 5.18
N GLY A 274 -16.82 11.61 4.35
CA GLY A 274 -15.81 12.64 4.62
C GLY A 274 -15.79 13.75 3.57
N VAL A 275 -14.59 14.25 3.27
CA VAL A 275 -14.34 15.45 2.44
C VAL A 275 -14.91 15.32 1.02
N ARG A 276 -14.90 14.12 0.40
CA ARG A 276 -15.41 13.91 -0.96
C ARG A 276 -16.83 14.47 -1.16
N SER A 277 -17.70 14.30 -0.20
CA SER A 277 -19.09 14.82 -0.32
C SER A 277 -19.20 16.33 -0.12
N LEU A 278 -18.17 16.96 0.45
CA LEU A 278 -18.12 18.38 0.83
C LEU A 278 -17.27 19.23 -0.13
N ALA A 279 -16.46 18.59 -1.00
CA ALA A 279 -15.45 19.27 -1.81
C ALA A 279 -16.03 20.28 -2.79
N THR A 280 -17.19 19.99 -3.38
CA THR A 280 -17.82 20.83 -4.40
C THR A 280 -19.21 21.31 -3.96
N MET A 281 -19.54 22.56 -4.35
CA MET A 281 -20.86 23.19 -4.13
C MET A 281 -21.71 23.08 -5.40
N VAL A 282 -23.03 23.20 -5.25
CA VAL A 282 -23.91 23.46 -6.40
C VAL A 282 -23.78 24.92 -6.79
N GLU A 283 -23.62 25.20 -8.08
CA GLU A 283 -23.59 26.56 -8.61
C GLU A 283 -24.95 27.23 -8.41
N GLU A 284 -25.02 28.36 -7.68
CA GLU A 284 -26.27 29.04 -7.33
C GLU A 284 -26.69 30.06 -8.37
N ASP A 285 -25.70 30.80 -8.93
CA ASP A 285 -25.93 31.85 -9.92
C ASP A 285 -26.00 31.29 -11.35
N THR A 286 -26.96 30.41 -11.61
CA THR A 286 -27.15 29.74 -12.90
C THR A 286 -28.60 29.82 -13.37
N GLU A 287 -28.81 29.85 -14.69
CA GLU A 287 -30.15 29.73 -15.30
C GLU A 287 -30.66 28.28 -15.26
N ASP A 288 -29.76 27.27 -15.27
CA ASP A 288 -30.10 25.84 -15.23
C ASP A 288 -29.71 25.20 -13.86
N ILE A 289 -30.58 25.37 -12.89
CA ILE A 289 -30.34 24.81 -11.55
C ILE A 289 -30.27 23.27 -11.55
N TYR A 290 -31.02 22.59 -12.44
CA TYR A 290 -30.96 21.13 -12.56
C TYR A 290 -29.62 20.66 -13.13
N GLY A 291 -29.10 21.37 -14.12
CA GLY A 291 -27.77 21.12 -14.66
C GLY A 291 -26.67 21.35 -13.63
N ALA A 292 -26.77 22.41 -12.82
CA ALA A 292 -25.81 22.68 -11.74
C ALA A 292 -25.81 21.55 -10.67
N ILE A 293 -27.01 21.11 -10.26
CA ILE A 293 -27.16 19.95 -9.36
C ILE A 293 -26.55 18.71 -10.01
N ALA A 294 -26.86 18.42 -11.26
CA ALA A 294 -26.34 17.26 -11.98
C ALA A 294 -24.81 17.26 -12.03
N LYS A 295 -24.20 18.41 -12.36
CA LYS A 295 -22.76 18.59 -12.42
C LYS A 295 -22.11 18.32 -11.07
N LYS A 296 -22.62 18.91 -9.99
CA LYS A 296 -22.08 18.69 -8.64
C LYS A 296 -22.12 17.22 -8.24
N TYR A 297 -23.26 16.55 -8.43
CA TYR A 297 -23.43 15.19 -7.92
C TYR A 297 -22.71 14.15 -8.79
N LEU A 298 -22.74 14.28 -10.11
CA LEU A 298 -22.07 13.33 -11.00
C LEU A 298 -20.54 13.47 -10.95
N SER A 299 -19.99 14.64 -10.57
CA SER A 299 -18.55 14.82 -10.36
C SER A 299 -18.03 14.16 -9.07
N THR A 300 -18.89 13.56 -8.25
CA THR A 300 -18.46 12.81 -7.07
C THR A 300 -17.64 11.60 -7.48
N GLY A 301 -16.35 11.57 -7.11
CA GLY A 301 -15.39 10.54 -7.49
C GLY A 301 -15.58 9.21 -6.75
N CYS A 302 -16.68 8.50 -7.00
CA CYS A 302 -16.88 7.15 -6.46
C CYS A 302 -16.22 6.09 -7.37
N SER A 303 -15.72 5.02 -6.80
CA SER A 303 -15.07 3.89 -7.51
C SER A 303 -15.95 3.18 -8.56
N ILE A 304 -17.20 3.54 -8.68
CA ILE A 304 -18.12 3.05 -9.73
C ILE A 304 -18.02 3.85 -11.04
N MET A 305 -17.37 5.02 -11.02
CA MET A 305 -17.17 5.86 -12.19
C MET A 305 -16.01 5.37 -13.04
N THR A 306 -16.11 5.55 -14.37
CA THR A 306 -15.07 5.16 -15.33
C THR A 306 -15.06 6.13 -16.53
N PRO A 307 -13.98 6.88 -16.78
CA PRO A 307 -12.83 7.07 -15.89
C PRO A 307 -13.20 7.81 -14.59
N ASN A 308 -12.32 7.76 -13.59
CA ASN A 308 -12.56 8.40 -12.29
C ASN A 308 -11.50 9.47 -11.98
N ASP A 309 -11.18 10.30 -12.96
CA ASP A 309 -10.16 11.35 -12.86
C ASP A 309 -10.50 12.33 -11.74
N ASN A 310 -11.80 12.67 -11.57
CA ASN A 310 -12.28 13.54 -10.50
C ASN A 310 -11.83 13.07 -9.08
N ARG A 311 -11.68 11.75 -8.87
CA ARG A 311 -11.19 11.21 -7.60
C ARG A 311 -9.70 11.41 -7.45
N ILE A 312 -8.93 11.20 -8.52
CA ILE A 312 -7.47 11.38 -8.53
C ILE A 312 -7.14 12.86 -8.29
N ASP A 313 -7.82 13.77 -8.98
CA ASP A 313 -7.63 15.20 -8.83
C ASP A 313 -7.90 15.65 -7.38
N LEU A 314 -9.06 15.27 -6.83
CA LEU A 314 -9.43 15.58 -5.44
C LEU A 314 -8.44 14.97 -4.42
N LEU A 315 -7.97 13.76 -4.68
CA LEU A 315 -6.98 13.10 -3.82
C LEU A 315 -5.67 13.89 -3.82
N GLY A 316 -5.24 14.37 -5.00
CA GLY A 316 -4.07 15.22 -5.17
C GLY A 316 -4.17 16.54 -4.41
N GLU A 317 -5.30 17.24 -4.54
CA GLU A 317 -5.58 18.48 -3.80
C GLU A 317 -5.53 18.26 -2.28
N ILE A 318 -6.17 17.20 -1.77
CA ILE A 318 -6.16 16.90 -0.33
C ILE A 318 -4.75 16.57 0.16
N ILE A 319 -3.97 15.78 -0.59
CA ILE A 319 -2.59 15.45 -0.22
C ILE A 319 -1.77 16.73 -0.03
N ASP A 320 -1.85 17.67 -0.97
CA ASP A 320 -1.07 18.89 -0.95
C ASP A 320 -1.55 19.86 0.14
N GLU A 321 -2.87 20.11 0.22
CA GLU A 321 -3.45 21.09 1.14
C GLU A 321 -3.38 20.68 2.61
N TYR A 322 -3.47 19.38 2.91
CA TYR A 322 -3.44 18.86 4.28
C TYR A 322 -2.05 18.38 4.69
N HIS A 323 -1.02 18.59 3.87
CA HIS A 323 0.37 18.19 4.15
C HIS A 323 0.46 16.73 4.59
N VAL A 324 -0.04 15.84 3.75
CA VAL A 324 -0.15 14.41 4.04
C VAL A 324 1.22 13.74 3.96
N ASP A 325 1.56 12.90 4.95
CA ASP A 325 2.79 12.13 4.99
C ASP A 325 2.62 10.70 4.46
N GLY A 326 1.39 10.19 4.45
CA GLY A 326 1.09 8.84 3.97
C GLY A 326 -0.40 8.61 3.78
N VAL A 327 -0.73 7.65 2.92
CA VAL A 327 -2.11 7.35 2.53
C VAL A 327 -2.49 5.94 2.96
N VAL A 328 -3.60 5.82 3.67
CA VAL A 328 -4.23 4.56 4.06
C VAL A 328 -5.54 4.39 3.29
N GLU A 329 -5.62 3.42 2.40
CA GLU A 329 -6.86 3.10 1.70
C GLU A 329 -7.61 1.98 2.42
N VAL A 330 -8.87 2.24 2.79
CA VAL A 330 -9.75 1.27 3.44
C VAL A 330 -10.66 0.62 2.42
N ILE A 331 -10.52 -0.69 2.27
CA ILE A 331 -11.32 -1.50 1.36
C ILE A 331 -12.20 -2.41 2.19
N LEU A 332 -13.52 -2.30 2.05
CA LEU A 332 -14.43 -3.25 2.68
C LEU A 332 -14.41 -4.57 1.92
N SER A 333 -14.25 -5.67 2.65
CA SER A 333 -14.22 -7.02 2.08
C SER A 333 -15.44 -7.26 1.18
N GLY A 334 -15.20 -7.62 -0.09
CA GLY A 334 -16.26 -7.76 -1.09
C GLY A 334 -16.71 -6.47 -1.78
N CYS A 335 -16.05 -5.32 -1.55
CA CYS A 335 -16.22 -4.11 -2.36
C CYS A 335 -15.34 -4.18 -3.61
N HIS A 336 -15.82 -4.81 -4.67
CA HIS A 336 -15.03 -5.06 -5.88
C HIS A 336 -14.61 -3.79 -6.61
N SER A 337 -15.47 -2.76 -6.68
CA SER A 337 -15.13 -1.51 -7.36
C SER A 337 -13.99 -0.77 -6.69
N THR A 338 -14.02 -0.61 -5.36
CA THR A 338 -12.91 0.03 -4.63
C THR A 338 -11.64 -0.83 -4.68
N GLY A 339 -11.77 -2.16 -4.55
CA GLY A 339 -10.63 -3.07 -4.64
C GLY A 339 -9.93 -3.04 -6.00
N ALA A 340 -10.69 -2.92 -7.11
CA ALA A 340 -10.10 -2.80 -8.44
C ALA A 340 -9.45 -1.42 -8.68
N GLU A 341 -10.07 -0.35 -8.18
CA GLU A 341 -9.56 1.02 -8.34
C GLU A 341 -8.30 1.29 -7.50
N SER A 342 -8.10 0.55 -6.41
CA SER A 342 -6.93 0.62 -5.52
C SER A 342 -5.58 0.58 -6.28
N TYR A 343 -5.52 -0.09 -7.44
CA TYR A 343 -4.34 -0.07 -8.31
C TYR A 343 -3.98 1.35 -8.77
N TYR A 344 -4.96 2.13 -9.21
CA TYR A 344 -4.73 3.49 -9.69
C TYR A 344 -4.41 4.46 -8.56
N ILE A 345 -5.09 4.32 -7.41
CA ILE A 345 -4.82 5.12 -6.21
C ILE A 345 -3.38 4.88 -5.73
N LYS A 346 -2.97 3.60 -5.61
CA LYS A 346 -1.61 3.25 -5.23
C LYS A 346 -0.58 3.83 -6.20
N LYS A 347 -0.83 3.70 -7.52
CA LYS A 347 0.06 4.22 -8.55
C LYS A 347 0.22 5.73 -8.42
N PHE A 348 -0.88 6.47 -8.33
CA PHE A 348 -0.86 7.92 -8.17
C PHE A 348 -0.10 8.36 -6.91
N VAL A 349 -0.39 7.75 -5.75
CA VAL A 349 0.23 8.11 -4.48
C VAL A 349 1.74 7.81 -4.49
N ASN A 350 2.14 6.63 -4.97
CA ASN A 350 3.55 6.23 -4.92
C ASN A 350 4.40 6.85 -6.04
N GLU A 351 3.86 6.92 -7.29
CA GLU A 351 4.66 7.32 -8.46
C GLU A 351 4.58 8.82 -8.75
N GLU A 352 3.43 9.46 -8.48
CA GLU A 352 3.24 10.88 -8.78
C GLU A 352 3.40 11.77 -7.54
N LYS A 353 2.86 11.35 -6.39
CA LYS A 353 3.00 12.10 -5.13
C LYS A 353 4.22 11.69 -4.29
N HIS A 354 4.88 10.57 -4.63
CA HIS A 354 6.04 10.03 -3.92
C HIS A 354 5.81 9.83 -2.42
N LEU A 355 4.59 9.42 -2.05
CA LEU A 355 4.20 9.19 -0.67
C LEU A 355 4.00 7.71 -0.38
N PRO A 356 4.26 7.28 0.86
CA PRO A 356 3.91 5.94 1.32
C PRO A 356 2.40 5.66 1.21
N TYR A 357 2.07 4.45 0.77
CA TYR A 357 0.69 3.97 0.62
C TYR A 357 0.53 2.57 1.19
N ILE A 358 -0.56 2.37 1.92
CA ILE A 358 -1.00 1.05 2.38
C ILE A 358 -2.51 0.87 2.19
N SER A 359 -2.94 -0.31 1.73
CA SER A 359 -4.35 -0.70 1.70
C SER A 359 -4.68 -1.63 2.86
N ILE A 360 -5.83 -1.43 3.48
CA ILE A 360 -6.37 -2.23 4.58
C ILE A 360 -7.70 -2.85 4.15
N ASP A 361 -7.69 -4.15 3.90
CA ASP A 361 -8.92 -4.92 3.72
C ASP A 361 -9.54 -5.22 5.08
N THR A 362 -10.80 -4.83 5.28
CA THR A 362 -11.49 -4.98 6.57
C THR A 362 -13.00 -5.21 6.41
N ASP A 363 -13.64 -5.60 7.49
CA ASP A 363 -15.09 -5.67 7.62
C ASP A 363 -15.56 -4.95 8.91
N TYR A 364 -16.77 -5.19 9.36
CA TYR A 364 -17.28 -4.59 10.59
C TYR A 364 -17.01 -5.43 11.86
N SER A 365 -16.41 -6.61 11.72
CA SER A 365 -16.01 -7.43 12.87
C SER A 365 -14.77 -6.85 13.57
N THR A 366 -14.50 -7.33 14.78
CA THR A 366 -13.28 -6.99 15.53
C THR A 366 -12.18 -8.04 15.36
N ALA A 367 -12.43 -9.08 14.54
CA ALA A 367 -11.53 -10.23 14.42
C ALA A 367 -10.19 -9.87 13.74
N ASP A 368 -10.15 -8.82 12.95
CA ASP A 368 -8.99 -8.35 12.19
C ASP A 368 -8.17 -7.26 12.92
N MET A 369 -8.58 -6.83 14.12
CA MET A 369 -7.98 -5.70 14.85
C MET A 369 -6.47 -5.87 15.06
N GLY A 370 -6.02 -7.06 15.46
CA GLY A 370 -4.59 -7.31 15.67
C GLY A 370 -3.77 -7.12 14.40
N GLN A 371 -4.28 -7.60 13.27
CA GLN A 371 -3.64 -7.44 11.97
C GLN A 371 -3.62 -5.97 11.51
N ILE A 372 -4.73 -5.25 11.69
CA ILE A 372 -4.84 -3.83 11.35
C ILE A 372 -3.83 -3.02 12.16
N VAL A 373 -3.79 -3.21 13.49
CA VAL A 373 -2.88 -2.50 14.38
C VAL A 373 -1.43 -2.76 13.97
N THR A 374 -1.02 -4.02 13.81
CA THR A 374 0.35 -4.38 13.43
C THR A 374 0.78 -3.71 12.12
N ARG A 375 -0.07 -3.77 11.09
CA ARG A 375 0.24 -3.19 9.78
C ARG A 375 0.32 -1.67 9.82
N LEU A 376 -0.59 -1.01 10.53
CA LEU A 376 -0.62 0.45 10.63
C LEU A 376 0.50 0.98 11.53
N THR A 377 0.85 0.27 12.62
CA THR A 377 2.00 0.62 13.45
C THR A 377 3.28 0.61 12.61
N ALA A 378 3.55 -0.49 11.91
CA ALA A 378 4.74 -0.57 11.05
C ALA A 378 4.76 0.50 9.94
N PHE A 379 3.60 0.83 9.36
CA PHE A 379 3.49 1.88 8.37
C PHE A 379 3.80 3.27 8.93
N ILE A 380 3.31 3.58 10.11
CA ILE A 380 3.54 4.87 10.79
C ILE A 380 5.00 4.99 11.23
N GLU A 381 5.58 3.93 11.82
CA GLU A 381 6.99 3.88 12.23
C GLU A 381 7.93 4.07 11.04
N MET A 382 7.62 3.47 9.90
CA MET A 382 8.38 3.69 8.66
C MET A 382 8.40 5.17 8.27
N ILE A 383 7.23 5.84 8.25
CA ILE A 383 7.13 7.26 7.91
C ILE A 383 7.84 8.13 8.96
N GLN A 384 7.73 7.81 10.26
CA GLN A 384 8.43 8.52 11.32
C GLN A 384 9.94 8.44 11.16
N THR A 385 10.45 7.26 10.81
CA THR A 385 11.87 7.03 10.55
C THR A 385 12.32 7.86 9.35
N GLU A 386 11.60 7.84 8.24
CA GLU A 386 11.89 8.66 7.06
C GLU A 386 11.88 10.17 7.36
N LYS A 387 10.94 10.64 8.20
CA LYS A 387 10.90 12.04 8.66
C LYS A 387 12.03 12.42 9.59
N SER A 388 12.38 11.55 10.55
CA SER A 388 13.49 11.80 11.49
C SER A 388 14.83 11.78 10.76
N ASP A 389 14.98 10.94 9.74
CA ASP A 389 16.17 10.89 8.90
C ASP A 389 16.28 12.15 8.03
N ASN A 390 15.18 12.69 7.54
CA ASN A 390 15.16 13.97 6.81
C ASN A 390 15.45 15.19 7.70
N THR A 391 15.08 15.17 8.98
CA THR A 391 15.42 16.26 9.92
C THR A 391 16.86 16.22 10.43
N ASN A 392 17.50 15.05 10.43
CA ASN A 392 18.90 14.85 10.83
C ASN A 392 19.85 14.68 9.64
N GLN A 393 19.45 14.92 8.40
CA GLN A 393 20.23 14.77 7.16
C GLN A 393 21.27 13.62 7.22
N ASN A 394 20.90 12.52 7.85
CA ASN A 394 21.62 11.27 7.73
C ASN A 394 21.21 10.68 6.37
N VAL A 395 22.02 10.96 5.37
CA VAL A 395 21.89 10.38 4.04
C VAL A 395 21.84 8.85 4.20
N ASP A 396 20.72 8.24 3.80
CA ASP A 396 20.62 6.78 3.76
C ASP A 396 21.55 6.24 2.66
N ILE A 397 22.73 5.82 3.10
CA ILE A 397 23.78 5.29 2.23
C ILE A 397 23.31 4.00 1.53
N ASP A 398 22.49 3.18 2.19
CA ASP A 398 21.98 1.93 1.63
C ASP A 398 20.94 2.21 0.53
N TYR A 399 20.16 3.27 0.69
CA TYR A 399 19.24 3.72 -0.36
C TYR A 399 19.97 4.31 -1.57
N CYS A 400 21.04 5.08 -1.36
CA CYS A 400 21.93 5.52 -2.44
C CYS A 400 22.52 4.33 -3.20
N TYR A 401 22.93 3.27 -2.49
CA TYR A 401 23.39 2.05 -3.11
C TYR A 401 22.30 1.36 -3.95
N LYS A 402 21.06 1.31 -3.46
CA LYS A 402 19.91 0.75 -4.20
C LYS A 402 19.61 1.54 -5.47
N ILE A 403 19.64 2.89 -5.41
CA ILE A 403 19.47 3.76 -6.59
C ILE A 403 20.54 3.40 -7.64
N VAL A 404 21.81 3.43 -7.26
CA VAL A 404 22.91 3.17 -8.20
C VAL A 404 22.80 1.76 -8.80
N LEU A 405 22.50 0.75 -7.98
CA LEU A 405 22.36 -0.63 -8.45
C LEU A 405 21.17 -0.81 -9.41
N SER A 406 20.02 -0.18 -9.10
CA SER A 406 18.82 -0.22 -9.93
C SER A 406 19.07 0.43 -11.30
N GLU A 407 19.70 1.60 -11.32
CA GLU A 407 19.99 2.33 -12.55
C GLU A 407 21.07 1.64 -13.39
N VAL A 408 22.08 1.05 -12.77
CA VAL A 408 23.08 0.24 -13.47
C VAL A 408 22.44 -0.98 -14.14
N ASN A 409 21.54 -1.69 -13.45
CA ASN A 409 20.80 -2.82 -14.00
C ASN A 409 19.81 -2.43 -15.10
N ALA A 410 19.24 -1.20 -15.03
CA ALA A 410 18.39 -0.63 -16.08
C ALA A 410 19.18 -0.18 -17.33
N GLY A 411 20.52 -0.17 -17.27
CA GLY A 411 21.40 0.29 -18.36
C GLY A 411 21.52 1.80 -18.48
N SER A 412 21.15 2.55 -17.43
CA SER A 412 21.21 4.01 -17.39
C SER A 412 22.65 4.52 -17.50
N ASP A 413 22.85 5.69 -18.12
CA ASP A 413 24.17 6.34 -18.22
C ASP A 413 24.56 7.03 -16.89
N ASP A 414 25.84 7.44 -16.79
CA ASP A 414 26.35 8.09 -15.58
C ASP A 414 25.64 9.41 -15.30
N GLN A 415 25.21 10.11 -16.34
CA GLN A 415 24.50 11.39 -16.18
C GLN A 415 23.15 11.20 -15.49
N HIS A 416 22.42 10.16 -15.87
CA HIS A 416 21.13 9.83 -15.25
C HIS A 416 21.29 9.35 -13.79
N ILE A 417 22.32 8.53 -13.53
CA ILE A 417 22.62 8.06 -12.15
C ILE A 417 22.99 9.26 -11.26
N PHE A 418 23.83 10.18 -11.73
CA PHE A 418 24.21 11.37 -10.96
C PHE A 418 23.03 12.31 -10.73
N GLN A 419 22.12 12.43 -11.70
CA GLN A 419 20.89 13.20 -11.52
C GLN A 419 20.02 12.60 -10.43
N LYS A 420 19.80 11.28 -10.41
CA LYS A 420 19.04 10.58 -9.36
C LYS A 420 19.64 10.77 -7.96
N ILE A 421 20.95 10.73 -7.84
CA ILE A 421 21.64 11.01 -6.57
C ILE A 421 21.48 12.47 -6.16
N TRP A 422 21.58 13.41 -7.13
CA TRP A 422 21.30 14.82 -6.87
C TRP A 422 19.88 15.05 -6.38
N ASP A 423 18.90 14.49 -7.07
CA ASP A 423 17.47 14.63 -6.73
C ASP A 423 17.16 14.05 -5.34
N TYR A 424 17.88 13.02 -4.92
CA TYR A 424 17.66 12.37 -3.61
C TYR A 424 18.39 13.08 -2.46
N VAL A 425 19.68 13.36 -2.62
CA VAL A 425 20.53 13.85 -1.50
C VAL A 425 21.09 15.27 -1.69
N GLY A 426 20.86 15.89 -2.85
CA GLY A 426 21.40 17.24 -3.15
C GLY A 426 22.94 17.31 -3.20
N ILE A 427 23.64 16.18 -3.41
CA ILE A 427 25.09 16.14 -3.57
C ILE A 427 25.43 16.30 -5.04
N PRO A 428 26.10 17.41 -5.43
CA PRO A 428 26.54 17.61 -6.80
C PRO A 428 27.71 16.69 -7.14
N VAL A 429 27.53 15.80 -8.12
CA VAL A 429 28.57 14.86 -8.58
C VAL A 429 28.86 15.08 -10.07
N CYS A 430 30.14 15.09 -10.41
CA CYS A 430 30.62 15.15 -11.79
C CYS A 430 31.72 14.11 -12.01
N SER A 431 31.81 13.57 -13.24
CA SER A 431 32.93 12.75 -13.69
C SER A 431 33.74 13.45 -14.79
N TYR A 432 35.04 13.20 -14.80
CA TYR A 432 35.96 13.72 -15.79
C TYR A 432 36.69 12.55 -16.49
N ASP A 433 36.96 12.71 -17.78
CA ASP A 433 37.74 11.77 -18.55
C ASP A 433 39.26 11.85 -18.18
N GLU A 434 40.09 10.97 -18.77
CA GLU A 434 41.54 10.92 -18.54
C GLU A 434 42.23 12.24 -18.96
N LYS A 435 41.63 12.99 -19.88
CA LYS A 435 42.11 14.30 -20.39
C LYS A 435 41.63 15.47 -19.53
N GLY A 436 40.88 15.21 -18.47
CA GLY A 436 40.31 16.25 -17.57
C GLY A 436 39.10 16.96 -18.13
N LYS A 437 38.45 16.45 -19.17
CA LYS A 437 37.23 17.01 -19.74
C LYS A 437 36.03 16.43 -19.03
N LEU A 438 34.99 17.23 -18.73
CA LEU A 438 33.75 16.79 -18.10
C LEU A 438 33.08 15.71 -18.96
N SER A 439 32.88 14.52 -18.38
CA SER A 439 32.28 13.36 -19.01
C SER A 439 30.78 13.24 -18.71
N ALA A 440 30.39 13.38 -17.43
CA ALA A 440 29.00 13.37 -16.99
C ALA A 440 28.80 14.28 -15.76
N GLY A 441 27.58 14.73 -15.54
CA GLY A 441 27.17 15.54 -14.38
C GLY A 441 25.73 16.01 -14.58
N ALA A 442 24.91 16.12 -13.53
CA ALA A 442 23.56 16.65 -13.61
C ALA A 442 23.56 18.07 -14.21
N GLN A 443 22.55 18.42 -14.99
CA GLN A 443 22.54 19.72 -15.75
C GLN A 443 22.63 20.94 -14.82
N GLU A 444 21.97 20.93 -13.67
CA GLU A 444 21.99 22.00 -12.67
C GLU A 444 23.32 22.06 -11.92
N VAL A 445 23.99 20.94 -11.73
CA VAL A 445 25.28 20.78 -11.05
C VAL A 445 26.45 21.39 -11.85
N ARG A 446 26.34 21.48 -13.18
CA ARG A 446 27.40 22.10 -14.01
C ARG A 446 27.68 23.55 -13.62
N MET A 447 26.69 24.26 -13.09
CA MET A 447 26.85 25.66 -12.66
C MET A 447 27.32 25.80 -11.21
N GLU A 448 27.00 24.87 -10.31
CA GLU A 448 27.34 24.94 -8.88
C GLU A 448 28.72 24.35 -8.55
N VAL A 449 29.11 23.24 -9.14
CA VAL A 449 30.46 22.65 -8.96
C VAL A 449 31.57 23.55 -9.52
N CYS A 450 31.24 24.47 -10.43
CA CYS A 450 32.16 25.43 -10.99
C CYS A 450 32.28 26.74 -10.19
N LYS A 451 31.43 26.99 -9.20
CA LYS A 451 31.57 28.16 -8.31
C LYS A 451 32.57 27.86 -7.19
N ASP A 452 33.58 28.75 -7.03
CA ASP A 452 34.72 28.63 -6.10
C ASP A 452 34.37 28.57 -4.59
N LYS A 453 33.11 28.35 -4.22
CA LYS A 453 32.59 28.42 -2.84
C LYS A 453 32.25 27.07 -2.19
N ILE A 454 32.34 25.93 -2.91
CA ILE A 454 31.99 24.63 -2.36
C ILE A 454 33.26 23.82 -2.15
N GLU A 455 33.47 23.28 -0.94
CA GLU A 455 34.55 22.33 -0.69
C GLU A 455 34.39 21.11 -1.60
N ARG A 456 35.47 20.71 -2.26
CA ARG A 456 35.47 19.63 -3.26
C ARG A 456 36.13 18.38 -2.73
N LEU A 457 35.47 17.27 -2.81
CA LEU A 457 36.02 15.96 -2.58
C LEU A 457 36.33 15.27 -3.90
N ARG A 458 37.55 14.75 -4.06
CA ARG A 458 37.97 14.03 -5.24
C ARG A 458 38.32 12.59 -4.89
N VAL A 459 37.80 11.66 -5.68
CA VAL A 459 38.14 10.24 -5.54
C VAL A 459 38.69 9.76 -6.90
N ASP A 460 39.91 9.24 -6.89
CA ASP A 460 40.59 8.71 -8.06
C ASP A 460 40.35 7.18 -8.16
N GLY A 461 39.74 6.75 -9.26
CA GLY A 461 39.49 5.38 -9.64
C GLY A 461 39.67 5.22 -11.14
N SER A 462 38.95 4.32 -11.79
CA SER A 462 38.88 4.17 -13.25
C SER A 462 38.28 5.40 -13.99
N GLY A 463 37.75 6.38 -13.21
CA GLY A 463 37.33 7.73 -13.62
C GLY A 463 37.55 8.71 -12.47
N LYS A 464 37.69 10.00 -12.79
CA LYS A 464 37.85 11.03 -11.77
C LYS A 464 36.47 11.54 -11.37
N LEU A 465 35.95 11.13 -10.22
CA LEU A 465 34.73 11.66 -9.63
C LEU A 465 35.06 12.85 -8.71
N VAL A 466 34.27 13.90 -8.85
CA VAL A 466 34.34 15.09 -8.00
C VAL A 466 32.95 15.38 -7.48
N ALA A 467 32.79 15.48 -6.15
CA ALA A 467 31.56 15.91 -5.53
C ALA A 467 31.77 17.22 -4.76
N GLY A 468 30.74 18.08 -4.76
CA GLY A 468 30.67 19.19 -3.81
C GLY A 468 30.21 18.68 -2.46
N ILE A 469 30.70 19.28 -1.37
CA ILE A 469 30.25 18.96 -0.01
C ILE A 469 29.25 20.03 0.42
N PRO A 470 27.93 19.74 0.49
CA PRO A 470 26.95 20.69 1.04
C PRO A 470 27.21 20.92 2.54
N GLU A 471 26.92 22.12 3.03
CA GLU A 471 27.17 22.49 4.44
C GLU A 471 26.43 21.60 5.45
N ASN A 472 25.37 20.97 5.00
CA ASN A 472 24.44 20.18 5.80
C ASN A 472 24.66 18.66 5.72
N ILE A 473 25.61 18.18 4.92
CA ILE A 473 25.91 16.74 4.77
C ILE A 473 27.32 16.42 5.29
N PRO A 474 27.48 15.45 6.21
CA PRO A 474 28.80 15.06 6.69
C PRO A 474 29.72 14.61 5.54
N ARG A 475 30.97 15.08 5.56
CA ARG A 475 31.98 14.72 4.55
C ARG A 475 32.14 13.21 4.39
N THR A 476 32.05 12.47 5.49
CA THR A 476 32.12 10.98 5.48
C THR A 476 31.00 10.33 4.68
N ASN A 477 29.80 10.95 4.65
CA ASN A 477 28.68 10.44 3.84
C ASN A 477 28.90 10.74 2.35
N VAL A 478 29.45 11.90 2.00
CA VAL A 478 29.83 12.23 0.61
C VAL A 478 30.90 11.25 0.11
N GLU A 479 31.89 10.90 0.95
CA GLU A 479 32.92 9.89 0.61
C GLU A 479 32.31 8.51 0.35
N LYS A 480 31.36 8.08 1.18
CA LYS A 480 30.66 6.79 0.98
C LYS A 480 29.88 6.77 -0.33
N ILE A 481 29.15 7.85 -0.64
CA ILE A 481 28.37 7.96 -1.89
C ILE A 481 29.29 7.95 -3.12
N LEU A 482 30.39 8.67 -3.09
CA LEU A 482 31.39 8.64 -4.16
C LEU A 482 31.95 7.24 -4.38
N ASN A 483 32.22 6.49 -3.32
CA ASN A 483 32.68 5.10 -3.40
C ASN A 483 31.60 4.18 -3.99
N ILE A 484 30.31 4.39 -3.69
CA ILE A 484 29.19 3.65 -4.29
C ILE A 484 29.09 3.96 -5.78
N LEU A 485 29.20 5.22 -6.16
CA LEU A 485 29.16 5.65 -7.57
C LEU A 485 30.34 5.08 -8.38
N LEU A 486 31.55 5.05 -7.80
CA LEU A 486 32.71 4.40 -8.43
C LEU A 486 32.47 2.92 -8.68
N LYS A 487 31.97 2.20 -7.66
CA LYS A 487 31.60 0.79 -7.81
C LYS A 487 30.51 0.59 -8.87
N GLY A 488 29.50 1.47 -8.91
CA GLY A 488 28.46 1.46 -9.93
C GLY A 488 29.01 1.69 -11.34
N GLN A 489 29.96 2.62 -11.51
CA GLN A 489 30.64 2.84 -12.80
C GLN A 489 31.45 1.62 -13.24
N ASP A 490 32.19 1.00 -12.32
CA ASP A 490 32.98 -0.20 -12.61
C ASP A 490 32.06 -1.37 -12.98
N MET A 491 30.99 -1.57 -12.26
CA MET A 491 29.97 -2.58 -12.56
C MET A 491 29.30 -2.33 -13.92
N ARG A 492 28.96 -1.07 -14.24
CA ARG A 492 28.40 -0.72 -15.54
C ARG A 492 29.39 -0.96 -16.68
N ARG A 493 30.66 -0.62 -16.50
CA ARG A 493 31.70 -0.89 -17.48
C ARG A 493 31.89 -2.41 -17.71
N GLN A 494 31.81 -3.20 -16.66
CA GLN A 494 31.81 -4.67 -16.76
C GLN A 494 30.59 -5.16 -17.54
N LEU A 495 29.36 -4.65 -17.20
CA LEU A 495 28.14 -4.99 -17.92
C LEU A 495 28.15 -4.51 -19.38
N GLN A 496 28.69 -3.33 -19.68
CA GLN A 496 28.86 -2.84 -21.06
C GLN A 496 29.86 -3.67 -21.86
N ARG A 497 30.99 -4.07 -21.27
CA ARG A 497 31.93 -5.03 -21.88
C ARG A 497 31.26 -6.38 -22.11
N CYS A 498 30.32 -6.78 -21.25
CA CYS A 498 29.46 -7.95 -21.44
C CYS A 498 28.33 -7.71 -22.47
N GLY A 499 27.87 -6.47 -22.68
CA GLY A 499 26.70 -6.12 -23.53
C GLY A 499 27.03 -5.93 -25.03
N GLU A 500 28.30 -5.76 -25.41
CA GLU A 500 28.70 -5.66 -26.83
C GLU A 500 28.64 -6.99 -27.58
N LYS A 501 28.54 -8.15 -26.85
CA LYS A 501 28.26 -9.47 -27.45
C LYS A 501 26.94 -10.01 -26.85
N LYS A 502 25.98 -10.22 -27.69
CA LYS A 502 24.58 -10.55 -27.37
C LYS A 502 24.35 -11.89 -26.66
N ASN A 503 25.34 -12.74 -26.35
CA ASN A 503 25.11 -14.10 -25.84
C ASN A 503 26.28 -14.60 -24.97
N PRO A 504 26.02 -15.42 -23.91
CA PRO A 504 27.05 -16.09 -23.18
C PRO A 504 27.69 -17.17 -24.09
N ASP A 505 28.99 -17.06 -24.34
CA ASP A 505 29.73 -17.99 -25.20
C ASP A 505 30.08 -19.30 -24.48
N TYR A 506 30.11 -19.33 -23.13
CA TYR A 506 30.60 -20.42 -22.31
C TYR A 506 29.70 -20.71 -21.11
N LEU A 507 29.61 -22.00 -20.75
CA LEU A 507 29.01 -22.39 -19.44
C LEU A 507 29.63 -23.72 -18.96
N TRP A 508 29.44 -24.03 -17.67
CA TRP A 508 29.79 -25.31 -17.07
C TRP A 508 28.57 -26.19 -16.82
N LEU A 509 28.72 -27.51 -17.05
CA LEU A 509 27.86 -28.56 -16.51
C LEU A 509 28.70 -29.37 -15.52
N LEU A 510 28.22 -29.51 -14.30
CA LEU A 510 28.89 -30.22 -13.22
C LEU A 510 28.01 -31.35 -12.68
N SER A 511 28.61 -32.53 -12.50
CA SER A 511 27.94 -33.67 -11.86
C SER A 511 28.98 -34.61 -11.26
N GLU A 512 28.68 -35.23 -10.14
CA GLU A 512 29.49 -36.34 -9.57
C GLU A 512 29.39 -37.59 -10.43
N ASP A 513 28.34 -37.71 -11.25
CA ASP A 513 28.13 -38.84 -12.17
C ASP A 513 28.73 -38.57 -13.57
N LYS A 514 29.88 -39.15 -13.82
CA LYS A 514 30.60 -39.02 -15.10
C LYS A 514 29.86 -39.64 -16.29
N GLU A 515 29.07 -40.70 -16.06
CA GLU A 515 28.29 -41.35 -17.12
C GLU A 515 27.07 -40.49 -17.50
N LEU A 516 26.47 -39.81 -16.53
CA LEU A 516 25.43 -38.81 -16.81
C LEU A 516 25.96 -37.68 -17.71
N LEU A 517 27.15 -37.12 -17.39
CA LEU A 517 27.75 -36.06 -18.20
C LEU A 517 28.07 -36.54 -19.62
N LYS A 518 28.63 -37.77 -19.79
CA LYS A 518 28.87 -38.35 -21.12
C LYS A 518 27.55 -38.55 -21.90
N ASN A 519 26.49 -38.95 -21.22
CA ASN A 519 25.17 -39.11 -21.83
C ASN A 519 24.60 -37.77 -22.30
N ILE A 520 24.70 -36.72 -21.48
CA ILE A 520 24.31 -35.36 -21.87
C ILE A 520 25.10 -34.89 -23.09
N CYS A 521 26.42 -35.09 -23.10
CA CYS A 521 27.27 -34.73 -24.22
C CYS A 521 26.92 -35.48 -25.54
N ARG A 522 26.49 -36.75 -25.46
CA ARG A 522 26.00 -37.50 -26.62
C ARG A 522 24.72 -36.85 -27.17
N HIS A 523 23.75 -36.54 -26.31
CA HIS A 523 22.51 -35.94 -26.74
C HIS A 523 22.64 -34.49 -27.23
N ILE A 524 23.64 -33.72 -26.75
CA ILE A 524 23.96 -32.41 -27.32
C ILE A 524 24.29 -32.54 -28.82
N ARG A 525 25.02 -33.60 -29.24
CA ARG A 525 25.33 -33.83 -30.66
C ARG A 525 24.13 -34.30 -31.49
N GLU A 526 23.19 -34.97 -30.88
CA GLU A 526 21.99 -35.53 -31.54
C GLU A 526 20.89 -34.48 -31.69
N GLU A 527 20.86 -33.44 -30.86
CA GLU A 527 19.86 -32.36 -30.86
C GLU A 527 20.25 -31.28 -31.89
N ALA A 528 19.48 -31.14 -32.97
CA ALA A 528 19.80 -30.24 -34.08
C ALA A 528 20.07 -28.77 -33.68
N THR A 529 19.42 -28.29 -32.63
CA THR A 529 19.59 -26.93 -32.14
C THR A 529 20.81 -26.73 -31.23
N LEU A 530 21.39 -27.82 -30.72
CA LEU A 530 22.54 -27.83 -29.84
C LEU A 530 23.78 -28.42 -30.54
N ALA A 531 23.63 -29.00 -31.72
CA ALA A 531 24.70 -29.73 -32.44
C ALA A 531 25.92 -28.86 -32.82
N GLU A 532 25.75 -27.54 -32.89
CA GLU A 532 26.81 -26.57 -33.16
C GLU A 532 27.66 -26.22 -31.90
N LEU A 533 27.21 -26.64 -30.70
CA LEU A 533 27.95 -26.39 -29.47
C LEU A 533 29.18 -27.24 -29.37
N GLY A 534 30.32 -26.63 -29.06
CA GLY A 534 31.52 -27.34 -28.65
C GLY A 534 31.45 -27.67 -27.17
N TYR A 535 32.12 -28.78 -26.78
CA TYR A 535 32.27 -29.12 -25.37
C TYR A 535 33.55 -29.90 -25.09
N ASP A 536 34.14 -29.67 -23.90
CA ASP A 536 35.27 -30.40 -23.37
C ASP A 536 34.86 -31.13 -22.09
N CYS A 537 35.06 -32.46 -22.05
CA CYS A 537 34.75 -33.27 -20.87
C CYS A 537 36.01 -33.51 -20.05
N GLU A 538 36.04 -33.09 -18.82
CA GLU A 538 37.12 -33.28 -17.87
C GLU A 538 36.62 -33.87 -16.56
N GLY A 539 36.49 -35.21 -16.50
CA GLY A 539 36.08 -35.89 -15.27
C GLY A 539 34.63 -35.59 -14.87
N GLU A 540 34.42 -34.80 -13.81
CA GLU A 540 33.14 -34.43 -13.23
C GLU A 540 32.60 -33.09 -13.75
N ARG A 541 33.20 -32.56 -14.79
CA ARG A 541 32.88 -31.29 -15.41
C ARG A 541 32.85 -31.34 -16.92
N VAL A 542 31.92 -30.61 -17.52
CA VAL A 542 31.83 -30.36 -18.95
C VAL A 542 31.84 -28.87 -19.21
N PHE A 543 32.78 -28.41 -19.97
CA PHE A 543 32.87 -27.05 -20.43
C PHE A 543 32.21 -26.94 -21.80
N VAL A 544 31.09 -26.17 -21.87
CA VAL A 544 30.33 -25.95 -23.10
C VAL A 544 30.66 -24.57 -23.66
N TYR A 545 30.93 -24.48 -24.98
CA TYR A 545 31.29 -23.24 -25.65
C TYR A 545 30.52 -23.08 -26.97
N GLY A 546 30.46 -21.83 -27.45
CA GLY A 546 29.77 -21.49 -28.70
C GLY A 546 28.26 -21.27 -28.54
N LEU A 547 27.78 -20.97 -27.32
CA LEU A 547 26.37 -20.68 -27.06
C LEU A 547 25.93 -19.40 -27.78
N GLN A 548 24.87 -19.49 -28.58
CA GLN A 548 24.30 -18.38 -29.35
C GLN A 548 22.90 -18.03 -28.82
N GLY A 549 22.82 -17.54 -27.58
CA GLY A 549 21.58 -17.03 -27.03
C GLY A 549 20.94 -17.80 -25.89
N ARG A 550 19.93 -17.15 -25.31
CA ARG A 550 19.17 -17.64 -24.15
C ARG A 550 18.43 -18.95 -24.49
N ASP A 551 17.96 -19.08 -25.72
CA ASP A 551 17.18 -20.23 -26.17
C ASP A 551 17.99 -21.53 -26.16
N GLN A 552 19.29 -21.52 -26.54
CA GLN A 552 20.14 -22.69 -26.48
C GLN A 552 20.43 -23.14 -25.04
N ARG A 553 20.58 -22.18 -24.08
CA ARG A 553 20.68 -22.52 -22.67
C ARG A 553 19.39 -23.16 -22.13
N CYS A 554 18.21 -22.64 -22.50
CA CYS A 554 16.92 -23.23 -22.10
C CYS A 554 16.80 -24.68 -22.63
N LYS A 555 17.14 -24.93 -23.88
CA LYS A 555 17.15 -26.26 -24.46
C LYS A 555 18.15 -27.21 -23.82
N LEU A 556 19.33 -26.71 -23.44
CA LEU A 556 20.30 -27.49 -22.70
C LEU A 556 19.79 -27.89 -21.31
N ILE A 557 19.04 -27.00 -20.63
CA ILE A 557 18.38 -27.30 -19.37
C ILE A 557 17.28 -28.38 -19.57
N GLU A 558 16.46 -28.28 -20.60
CA GLU A 558 15.46 -29.29 -20.96
C GLU A 558 16.10 -30.66 -21.26
N LEU A 559 17.22 -30.66 -21.97
CA LEU A 559 17.99 -31.85 -22.23
C LEU A 559 18.50 -32.48 -20.93
N CYS A 560 19.08 -31.68 -20.03
CA CYS A 560 19.50 -32.13 -18.70
C CYS A 560 18.35 -32.76 -17.93
N HIS A 561 17.18 -32.14 -17.91
CA HIS A 561 15.99 -32.70 -17.28
C HIS A 561 15.61 -34.05 -17.88
N THR A 562 15.68 -34.22 -19.19
CA THR A 562 15.39 -35.45 -19.86
C THR A 562 16.38 -36.55 -19.47
N CYS A 563 17.67 -36.24 -19.44
CA CYS A 563 18.74 -37.18 -19.09
C CYS A 563 18.67 -37.68 -17.64
N VAL A 564 18.24 -36.83 -16.69
CA VAL A 564 18.17 -37.20 -15.25
C VAL A 564 16.87 -37.88 -14.85
N GLN A 565 15.82 -37.94 -15.71
CA GLN A 565 14.51 -38.47 -15.33
C GLN A 565 14.56 -39.93 -14.85
N ARG A 566 15.50 -40.76 -15.40
CA ARG A 566 15.57 -42.20 -15.14
C ARG A 566 16.77 -42.61 -14.30
N ILE A 567 17.57 -41.64 -13.83
CA ILE A 567 18.81 -41.84 -13.10
C ILE A 567 18.73 -41.13 -11.76
N ASP A 568 19.30 -41.70 -10.71
CA ASP A 568 19.35 -41.09 -9.38
C ASP A 568 20.61 -40.22 -9.22
N SER A 569 20.89 -39.42 -10.22
CA SER A 569 22.04 -38.53 -10.29
C SER A 569 21.61 -37.11 -10.58
N ARG A 570 22.48 -36.14 -10.28
CA ARG A 570 22.21 -34.71 -10.38
C ARG A 570 23.19 -34.03 -11.33
N VAL A 571 22.72 -32.97 -11.99
CA VAL A 571 23.57 -32.10 -12.80
C VAL A 571 23.32 -30.64 -12.47
N LEU A 572 24.35 -29.86 -12.25
CA LEU A 572 24.31 -28.41 -12.15
C LEU A 572 24.51 -27.81 -13.52
N VAL A 573 23.62 -26.89 -13.89
CA VAL A 573 23.73 -26.08 -15.11
C VAL A 573 24.14 -24.66 -14.71
N GLY A 574 25.33 -24.28 -15.13
CA GLY A 574 25.94 -23.00 -14.80
C GLY A 574 25.29 -21.81 -15.50
N ASN A 575 25.63 -20.61 -15.03
CA ASN A 575 25.38 -19.38 -15.77
C ASN A 575 26.41 -19.25 -16.89
N GLY A 576 25.95 -18.71 -18.01
CA GLY A 576 26.84 -18.37 -19.10
C GLY A 576 27.82 -17.23 -18.74
N PHE A 577 29.01 -17.26 -19.26
CA PHE A 577 30.01 -16.20 -19.14
C PHE A 577 30.74 -16.00 -20.48
N GLN A 578 31.33 -14.83 -20.68
CA GLN A 578 31.87 -14.44 -22.00
C GLN A 578 33.37 -14.45 -22.09
N GLU A 579 34.08 -14.25 -21.01
CA GLU A 579 35.56 -14.18 -21.03
C GLU A 579 36.17 -15.47 -20.52
N MET A 580 37.06 -16.07 -21.33
CA MET A 580 37.79 -17.29 -20.99
C MET A 580 38.68 -17.14 -19.75
N SER A 581 39.09 -15.90 -19.41
CA SER A 581 39.83 -15.57 -18.19
C SER A 581 39.09 -15.94 -16.91
N PHE A 582 37.76 -15.95 -16.91
CA PHE A 582 36.92 -16.32 -15.76
C PHE A 582 36.58 -17.81 -15.68
N LYS A 583 37.14 -18.65 -16.55
CA LYS A 583 36.82 -20.10 -16.61
C LYS A 583 37.00 -20.78 -15.26
N GLU A 584 38.14 -20.61 -14.62
CA GLU A 584 38.48 -21.28 -13.35
C GLU A 584 37.74 -20.69 -12.14
N ASP A 585 37.51 -19.36 -12.09
CA ASP A 585 36.78 -18.71 -10.99
C ASP A 585 35.29 -19.09 -11.02
N ASN A 586 34.70 -19.13 -12.23
CA ASN A 586 33.34 -19.64 -12.40
C ASN A 586 33.23 -21.11 -12.00
N TYR A 587 34.18 -21.94 -12.35
CA TYR A 587 34.19 -23.35 -11.93
C TYR A 587 34.23 -23.49 -10.40
N LYS A 588 35.11 -22.76 -9.72
CA LYS A 588 35.25 -22.81 -8.25
C LYS A 588 33.92 -22.40 -7.57
N MET A 589 33.31 -21.31 -8.01
CA MET A 589 32.03 -20.83 -7.48
C MET A 589 30.92 -21.86 -7.71
N GLN A 590 30.82 -22.41 -8.91
CA GLN A 590 29.79 -23.39 -9.26
C GLN A 590 29.97 -24.72 -8.54
N SER A 591 31.21 -25.16 -8.30
CA SER A 591 31.52 -26.33 -7.50
C SER A 591 31.07 -26.19 -6.04
N GLN A 592 31.18 -24.98 -5.46
CA GLN A 592 30.67 -24.72 -4.11
C GLN A 592 29.13 -24.80 -4.05
N ILE A 593 28.45 -24.33 -5.11
CA ILE A 593 26.98 -24.44 -5.20
C ILE A 593 26.52 -25.89 -5.35
N LEU A 594 27.22 -26.71 -6.12
CA LEU A 594 26.93 -28.13 -6.23
C LEU A 594 27.02 -28.85 -4.86
N GLN A 595 28.00 -28.50 -4.04
CA GLN A 595 28.11 -28.99 -2.66
C GLN A 595 26.96 -28.48 -1.76
N ILE A 596 26.59 -27.19 -1.86
CA ILE A 596 25.48 -26.63 -1.10
C ILE A 596 24.18 -27.33 -1.47
N ALA A 597 23.93 -27.60 -2.73
CA ALA A 597 22.75 -28.26 -3.26
C ALA A 597 22.75 -29.79 -3.04
N ALA A 598 23.78 -30.37 -2.41
CA ALA A 598 23.88 -31.84 -2.16
C ALA A 598 22.69 -32.42 -1.41
N HIS A 599 22.01 -31.62 -0.57
CA HIS A 599 20.87 -32.05 0.25
C HIS A 599 19.50 -31.79 -0.40
N THR A 600 19.44 -31.25 -1.62
CA THR A 600 18.17 -30.98 -2.31
C THR A 600 17.66 -32.24 -3.04
N LYS A 601 16.36 -32.28 -3.30
CA LYS A 601 15.73 -33.30 -4.14
C LYS A 601 15.74 -32.95 -5.63
N GLU A 602 16.28 -31.78 -5.98
CA GLU A 602 16.36 -31.34 -7.36
C GLU A 602 17.42 -32.13 -8.12
N LYS A 603 17.07 -32.68 -9.26
CA LYS A 603 17.97 -33.43 -10.12
C LYS A 603 18.74 -32.54 -11.13
N VAL A 604 18.12 -31.42 -11.54
CA VAL A 604 18.76 -30.35 -12.30
C VAL A 604 18.87 -29.13 -11.40
N ILE A 605 20.08 -28.73 -11.09
CA ILE A 605 20.41 -27.63 -10.19
C ILE A 605 20.73 -26.41 -11.06
N LEU A 606 19.92 -25.36 -10.94
CA LEU A 606 20.17 -24.10 -11.61
C LEU A 606 20.89 -23.16 -10.64
N ILE A 607 22.04 -22.66 -11.03
CA ILE A 607 22.93 -21.86 -10.17
C ILE A 607 22.23 -20.61 -9.59
N GLU A 608 21.35 -19.99 -10.37
CA GLU A 608 20.62 -18.78 -9.97
C GLU A 608 19.73 -18.99 -8.74
N ASN A 609 19.33 -20.20 -8.43
CA ASN A 609 18.51 -20.53 -7.27
C ASN A 609 19.31 -20.62 -5.96
N TYR A 610 20.65 -20.59 -6.01
CA TYR A 610 21.53 -20.86 -4.87
C TYR A 610 22.50 -19.72 -4.53
N TYR A 611 22.36 -18.55 -5.14
CA TYR A 611 23.25 -17.40 -4.84
C TYR A 611 23.14 -16.92 -3.39
N TYR A 612 21.94 -16.99 -2.81
CA TYR A 612 21.73 -16.62 -1.41
C TYR A 612 22.53 -17.57 -0.47
N GLU A 613 22.40 -18.87 -0.67
CA GLU A 613 23.07 -19.89 0.12
C GLU A 613 24.61 -19.78 -0.03
N LEU A 614 25.09 -19.45 -1.21
CA LEU A 614 26.51 -19.19 -1.45
C LEU A 614 26.99 -17.95 -0.68
N ALA A 615 26.25 -16.85 -0.73
CA ALA A 615 26.58 -15.63 0.02
C ALA A 615 26.63 -15.89 1.53
N MET A 616 25.65 -16.63 2.04
CA MET A 616 25.60 -17.01 3.46
C MET A 616 26.77 -17.91 3.86
N LYS A 617 27.22 -18.80 2.97
CA LYS A 617 28.40 -19.63 3.22
C LYS A 617 29.68 -18.79 3.32
N CYS A 618 29.86 -17.83 2.42
CA CYS A 618 30.99 -16.90 2.45
C CYS A 618 31.02 -16.09 3.76
N ILE A 619 29.86 -15.54 4.18
CA ILE A 619 29.71 -14.82 5.46
C ILE A 619 30.06 -15.73 6.64
N ALA A 620 29.60 -16.98 6.63
CA ALA A 620 29.88 -17.95 7.70
C ALA A 620 31.37 -18.32 7.79
N GLU A 621 32.10 -18.30 6.66
CA GLU A 621 33.53 -18.58 6.59
C GLU A 621 34.40 -17.39 7.08
N GLU A 622 33.98 -16.15 6.79
CA GLU A 622 34.67 -14.93 7.21
C GLU A 622 34.36 -14.50 8.66
N SER A 623 33.23 -14.92 9.23
CA SER A 623 32.75 -14.44 10.55
C SER A 623 33.49 -15.02 11.76
N GLU A 624 34.70 -15.54 11.65
CA GLU A 624 35.55 -16.10 12.74
C GLU A 624 34.80 -16.76 13.92
N GLY A 625 33.60 -17.25 13.68
CA GLY A 625 32.79 -17.98 14.68
C GLY A 625 31.91 -17.14 15.61
N ARG A 626 31.88 -15.82 15.53
CA ARG A 626 30.97 -15.01 16.36
C ARG A 626 29.57 -14.94 15.75
N VAL A 627 28.60 -15.50 16.44
CA VAL A 627 27.16 -15.42 16.12
C VAL A 627 26.49 -14.53 17.15
N GLU A 628 25.78 -13.48 16.72
CA GLU A 628 25.25 -12.43 17.62
C GLU A 628 24.30 -13.00 18.69
N TYR A 629 23.50 -14.00 18.41
CA TYR A 629 22.53 -14.62 19.32
C TYR A 629 22.95 -16.03 19.75
N GLU A 630 24.25 -16.29 19.98
CA GLU A 630 24.73 -17.65 20.20
C GLU A 630 24.19 -18.30 21.49
N LYS A 631 24.09 -17.54 22.58
CA LYS A 631 23.60 -18.03 23.88
C LYS A 631 22.09 -18.35 23.82
N GLU A 632 21.32 -17.46 23.22
CA GLU A 632 19.88 -17.58 23.07
C GLU A 632 19.53 -18.74 22.16
N LEU A 633 20.25 -18.90 21.06
CA LEU A 633 20.08 -20.04 20.14
C LEU A 633 20.49 -21.36 20.76
N ASP A 634 21.47 -21.39 21.68
CA ASP A 634 21.82 -22.59 22.43
C ASP A 634 20.77 -22.91 23.50
N ALA A 635 20.17 -21.90 24.13
CA ALA A 635 19.04 -22.10 25.05
C ALA A 635 17.83 -22.76 24.34
N LEU A 636 17.53 -22.36 23.09
CA LEU A 636 16.49 -23.03 22.30
C LEU A 636 16.79 -24.51 22.02
N LYS A 637 18.08 -24.86 21.84
CA LYS A 637 18.49 -26.26 21.62
C LYS A 637 18.23 -27.14 22.85
N VAL A 638 18.43 -26.59 24.04
CA VAL A 638 18.13 -27.25 25.32
C VAL A 638 16.59 -27.40 25.52
N GLY A 639 15.81 -26.43 25.04
CA GLY A 639 14.35 -26.41 25.12
C GLY A 639 13.63 -27.46 24.24
N GLY A 640 14.32 -28.08 23.27
CA GLY A 640 13.80 -29.12 22.37
C GLY A 640 14.38 -29.02 20.96
N LYS A 641 14.69 -30.17 20.37
CA LYS A 641 15.37 -30.26 19.05
C LYS A 641 14.63 -29.54 17.91
N ASP A 642 13.33 -29.34 18.05
CA ASP A 642 12.46 -28.76 17.01
C ASP A 642 12.27 -27.25 17.12
N LEU A 643 12.73 -26.58 18.20
CA LEU A 643 12.47 -25.16 18.40
C LEU A 643 13.32 -24.27 17.48
N GLN A 644 14.59 -24.62 17.25
CA GLN A 644 15.42 -23.87 16.32
C GLN A 644 14.91 -23.98 14.87
N ASP A 645 14.47 -25.16 14.45
CA ASP A 645 13.86 -25.36 13.12
C ASP A 645 12.52 -24.63 13.01
N THR A 646 11.75 -24.61 14.08
CA THR A 646 10.49 -23.85 14.14
C THR A 646 10.74 -22.35 14.01
N LEU A 647 11.69 -21.80 14.76
CA LEU A 647 12.08 -20.40 14.69
C LEU A 647 12.61 -20.03 13.31
N TYR A 648 13.50 -20.85 12.75
CA TYR A 648 14.07 -20.67 11.42
C TYR A 648 12.99 -20.51 10.35
N TRP A 649 12.07 -21.47 10.26
CA TRP A 649 11.01 -21.42 9.28
C TRP A 649 9.99 -20.32 9.57
N TYR A 650 9.75 -19.97 10.83
CA TYR A 650 8.87 -18.89 11.22
C TYR A 650 9.40 -17.53 10.74
N LEU A 651 10.69 -17.25 10.95
CA LEU A 651 11.33 -16.02 10.45
C LEU A 651 11.40 -16.01 8.92
N ARG A 652 11.79 -17.13 8.30
CA ARG A 652 11.89 -17.26 6.84
C ARG A 652 10.53 -17.13 6.13
N MET A 653 9.45 -17.51 6.77
CA MET A 653 8.07 -17.32 6.31
C MET A 653 7.50 -15.96 6.75
N LYS A 654 8.33 -14.98 7.07
CA LYS A 654 7.93 -13.63 7.49
C LYS A 654 6.92 -13.64 8.64
N ARG A 655 7.16 -14.49 9.63
CA ARG A 655 6.32 -14.68 10.83
C ARG A 655 4.89 -15.14 10.53
N ASN A 656 4.65 -15.77 9.39
CA ASN A 656 3.35 -16.29 8.99
C ASN A 656 3.11 -17.69 9.54
N ILE A 657 2.18 -17.83 10.48
CA ILE A 657 1.86 -19.09 11.17
C ILE A 657 1.38 -20.18 10.19
N SER A 658 0.51 -19.85 9.23
CA SER A 658 -0.07 -20.83 8.31
C SER A 658 1.00 -21.39 7.34
N CYS A 659 1.83 -20.50 6.78
CA CYS A 659 2.92 -20.88 5.89
C CYS A 659 3.99 -21.70 6.64
N THR A 660 4.30 -21.34 7.90
CA THR A 660 5.26 -22.05 8.75
C THR A 660 4.76 -23.45 9.10
N ALA A 661 3.48 -23.58 9.50
CA ALA A 661 2.87 -24.86 9.82
C ALA A 661 2.88 -25.80 8.61
N ALA A 662 2.52 -25.30 7.44
CA ALA A 662 2.57 -26.04 6.18
C ALA A 662 4.00 -26.50 5.82
N LYS A 663 5.00 -25.62 5.98
CA LYS A 663 6.41 -25.92 5.70
C LYS A 663 6.98 -26.97 6.63
N LEU A 664 6.63 -26.91 7.92
CA LEU A 664 7.03 -27.88 8.94
C LEU A 664 6.19 -29.18 8.92
N LYS A 665 5.12 -29.22 8.11
CA LYS A 665 4.15 -30.33 8.05
C LYS A 665 3.52 -30.66 9.40
N ILE A 666 3.22 -29.62 10.20
CA ILE A 666 2.56 -29.76 11.49
C ILE A 666 1.25 -28.96 11.51
N HIS A 667 0.32 -29.33 12.42
CA HIS A 667 -0.89 -28.54 12.60
C HIS A 667 -0.60 -27.23 13.33
N ARG A 668 -1.35 -26.16 13.02
CA ARG A 668 -1.19 -24.84 13.67
C ARG A 668 -1.26 -24.91 15.21
N ASN A 669 -2.09 -25.80 15.74
CA ASN A 669 -2.22 -26.03 17.20
C ASN A 669 -0.95 -26.65 17.83
N THR A 670 -0.07 -27.24 17.04
CA THR A 670 1.24 -27.72 17.47
C THR A 670 2.30 -26.64 17.33
N LEU A 671 2.14 -25.75 16.34
CA LEU A 671 3.08 -24.66 16.09
C LEU A 671 2.98 -23.55 17.15
N ILE A 672 1.76 -23.14 17.52
CA ILE A 672 1.54 -22.03 18.46
C ILE A 672 2.24 -22.25 19.81
N PRO A 673 2.09 -23.38 20.51
CA PRO A 673 2.81 -23.63 21.78
C PRO A 673 4.34 -23.64 21.61
N ARG A 674 4.86 -24.05 20.43
CA ARG A 674 6.30 -23.97 20.15
C ARG A 674 6.77 -22.52 20.03
N LEU A 675 5.97 -21.65 19.37
CA LEU A 675 6.28 -20.23 19.23
C LEU A 675 6.17 -19.51 20.58
N GLU A 676 5.18 -19.84 21.41
CA GLU A 676 5.08 -19.32 22.79
C GLU A 676 6.35 -19.66 23.59
N LYS A 677 6.80 -20.91 23.54
CA LYS A 677 8.03 -21.34 24.22
C LYS A 677 9.29 -20.68 23.66
N ILE A 678 9.33 -20.39 22.36
CA ILE A 678 10.41 -19.63 21.73
C ILE A 678 10.37 -18.17 22.22
N ASN A 679 9.19 -17.59 22.31
CA ASN A 679 8.98 -16.23 22.76
C ASN A 679 9.41 -16.05 24.23
N ASP A 680 9.13 -17.02 25.08
CA ASP A 680 9.57 -17.02 26.48
C ASP A 680 11.11 -17.00 26.65
N ILE A 681 11.84 -17.53 25.65
CA ILE A 681 13.31 -17.59 25.66
C ILE A 681 13.94 -16.36 25.01
N LEU A 682 13.34 -15.86 23.93
CA LEU A 682 13.93 -14.84 23.04
C LEU A 682 13.23 -13.49 23.12
N GLU A 683 12.11 -13.37 23.86
CA GLU A 683 11.24 -12.18 23.83
C GLU A 683 10.91 -11.74 22.39
N LEU A 684 10.62 -12.71 21.53
CA LEU A 684 10.51 -12.56 20.06
C LEU A 684 9.51 -11.48 19.63
N ASP A 685 8.46 -11.26 20.42
CA ASP A 685 7.44 -10.25 20.16
C ASP A 685 7.97 -8.81 20.33
N ASN A 686 9.07 -8.65 21.07
CA ASN A 686 9.74 -7.37 21.30
C ASN A 686 10.83 -7.07 20.26
N LEU A 687 11.20 -8.05 19.41
CA LEU A 687 12.21 -7.86 18.37
C LEU A 687 11.66 -7.11 17.19
N ASP A 688 12.36 -6.09 16.75
CA ASP A 688 12.07 -5.35 15.52
C ASP A 688 12.42 -6.15 14.24
N GLY A 689 12.12 -5.60 13.08
CA GLY A 689 12.41 -6.26 11.80
C GLY A 689 13.90 -6.53 11.57
N LYS A 690 14.78 -5.60 11.97
CA LYS A 690 16.24 -5.71 11.86
C LYS A 690 16.79 -6.82 12.76
N GLU A 691 16.31 -6.88 13.99
CA GLU A 691 16.72 -7.90 14.96
C GLU A 691 16.26 -9.30 14.52
N CYS A 692 15.05 -9.41 13.96
CA CYS A 692 14.58 -10.66 13.36
C CYS A 692 15.45 -11.11 12.17
N GLU A 693 15.92 -10.19 11.33
CA GLU A 693 16.85 -10.49 10.24
C GLU A 693 18.21 -10.94 10.75
N LYS A 694 18.79 -10.27 11.74
CA LYS A 694 20.04 -10.68 12.39
C LYS A 694 19.93 -12.06 13.03
N LEU A 695 18.80 -12.34 13.68
CA LEU A 695 18.51 -13.63 14.27
C LEU A 695 18.40 -14.73 13.21
N LEU A 696 17.76 -14.44 12.06
CA LEU A 696 17.67 -15.35 10.94
C LEU A 696 19.06 -15.65 10.35
N VAL A 697 19.89 -14.63 10.15
CA VAL A 697 21.28 -14.76 9.69
C VAL A 697 22.10 -15.62 10.66
N SER A 698 21.97 -15.37 11.96
CA SER A 698 22.64 -16.15 13.02
C SER A 698 22.25 -17.63 13.00
N LEU A 699 20.96 -17.92 12.78
CA LEU A 699 20.44 -19.28 12.60
C LEU A 699 21.01 -19.97 11.35
N GLU A 700 21.08 -19.27 10.23
CA GLU A 700 21.65 -19.78 8.98
C GLU A 700 23.13 -20.14 9.14
N ILE A 701 23.94 -19.24 9.71
CA ILE A 701 25.36 -19.47 9.99
C ILE A 701 25.53 -20.71 10.88
N LYS A 702 24.71 -20.84 11.92
CA LYS A 702 24.78 -21.98 12.86
C LYS A 702 24.41 -23.30 12.19
N ARG A 703 23.40 -23.30 11.32
CA ARG A 703 23.02 -24.49 10.51
C ARG A 703 24.14 -24.94 9.59
N MET A 704 24.80 -24.00 8.92
CA MET A 704 25.92 -24.30 8.02
C MET A 704 27.14 -24.84 8.77
N LYS A 705 27.43 -24.33 9.98
CA LYS A 705 28.51 -24.87 10.84
C LYS A 705 28.22 -26.28 11.35
N ASN A 706 26.97 -26.58 11.71
CA ASN A 706 26.57 -27.90 12.17
C ASN A 706 26.63 -28.96 11.06
N ASN A 707 26.34 -28.59 9.81
CA ASN A 707 26.45 -29.50 8.68
C ASN A 707 27.94 -29.87 8.37
N LYS A 708 28.90 -28.94 8.56
CA LYS A 708 30.35 -29.25 8.43
C LYS A 708 30.87 -30.21 9.52
N SER A 709 30.26 -30.26 10.70
CA SER A 709 30.68 -31.18 11.77
C SER A 709 30.12 -32.58 11.59
N SER A 710 29.02 -32.77 10.85
CA SER A 710 28.48 -34.08 10.51
C SER A 710 29.19 -34.77 9.34
N GLU A 711 29.91 -34.03 8.50
CA GLU A 711 30.74 -34.56 7.41
C GLU A 711 32.13 -35.03 7.88
N LYS A 712 32.54 -34.73 9.11
CA LYS A 712 33.81 -35.16 9.73
C LYS A 712 33.67 -36.35 10.66
N GLN A 713 32.49 -36.89 10.83
CA GLN A 713 32.20 -38.17 11.50
C GLN A 713 31.76 -39.23 10.48
#